data_ed63cdb6cda6aa826f78f36f6b10650d
#
_entry.id   ed63cdb6cda6aa826f78f36f6b10650d
#
_cell.length_a   1.000
_cell.length_b   1.000
_cell.length_c   1.000
_cell.angle_alpha   90.00
_cell.angle_beta   90.00
_cell.angle_gamma   90.00
#
_symmetry.space_group_name_H-M   'P 1'
#
loop_
_entity.id
_entity.type
_entity.pdbx_description
1 polymer ?
#
loop_
_entity_poly.entity_id
_entity_poly.type
_entity_poly.pdbx_seq_one_letter_code
_entity_poly.pdbx_strand_id
1 'polypeptide(L)'
;MKIYLHRNGKNYGPYSLSVIRDFLKSGKCQENELVCCDGKNWIKLRELPGLAESPSITESKEVRAKMPESEARPKPAKRKTLLLGATSFLCVLAGVAAFLFPGEENEEQVHSEDASQGSASPGSGAKGEDFETQDAADRIDAFIHAHLDGENLKPNPEIRDEQFVRRIYLAIIGRIPTVEEATLFLQSGSADKHSSLIDELLANDAGYVAHHYQFWADLLRIPTRIDYTLYYREWIKEQIRENLPYDELVRKLVSGHGLIFENPAAAYYLRDAGMALDNMSNSVRIFLGTRLECAQCHDHPFDKWTQMDYFRMAAYTYDFDVRMGVTKESNRQRIYRDFGKRKWGAYAEAAGFEDFPHLHDESKVEEWLGRSFAPKYLEEKNLTKTQFREAARRGFLARKKAEDFDQPVSQSINMLYGHISNIQVRHHRDKPLTLPHDYQYDNGSPGDVVKPGTMFGPEIPFFEEQTERKNAYAEWLTSPENPRFTRVIVNRLWKRAFGHGLFEPTDNLTDRTEISHPELLAFLEKLMQDLKFDLRAFQKVLFHTKLFRREMHREDHSMGIKFHFAGPLLKRMSAEQIWDSITTLILPNVDTYAPNRKRTLDRIARTEAIYQSLEGRPFEEVLPRIREAGAQRRNIQEQQISYEKKISEAYASGDNALARRFTEELKQKVRDMEKQNRDLVFVEMRQSDESSPMMMRNSMMSDGMTANTLETNERISKAKPRKAPEGLDQNQRRLWDERERLSLRHFREVVRLMARAVELDSPARRGHFLRDFGQSDREVIENASSHASVPQALYLLNSPLHLAIHNSNSVLGSQLMGLENPDEKIDRIYQAMLCRQPTEKEKQRVLADFKSYGEEIFEDLIWALLNSRQFIFIQ
;
A
#
# COMPACT_ATOMS: atom_id res chain seq x y z
N MET A 1 -3.26 -1.10 25.89
CA MET A 1 -4.09 -0.87 27.07
C MET A 1 -4.02 0.61 27.40
N LYS A 2 -5.16 1.30 27.58
CA LYS A 2 -5.21 2.73 27.95
C LYS A 2 -5.33 2.83 29.45
N ILE A 3 -4.37 3.47 30.12
CA ILE A 3 -4.28 3.54 31.59
C ILE A 3 -4.52 4.98 32.02
N TYR A 4 -5.46 5.19 32.91
CA TYR A 4 -5.71 6.48 33.54
C TYR A 4 -5.17 6.43 34.96
N LEU A 5 -4.53 7.50 35.40
CA LEU A 5 -3.93 7.67 36.74
C LEU A 5 -4.73 8.69 37.52
N HIS A 6 -5.15 8.34 38.74
CA HIS A 6 -5.91 9.24 39.62
C HIS A 6 -5.01 9.88 40.65
N ARG A 7 -4.96 11.22 40.67
CA ARG A 7 -4.14 11.98 41.59
C ARG A 7 -4.85 13.28 41.98
N ASN A 8 -4.93 13.57 43.26
CA ASN A 8 -5.53 14.80 43.82
C ASN A 8 -6.94 15.10 43.26
N GLY A 9 -7.79 14.07 43.16
CA GLY A 9 -9.18 14.24 42.68
C GLY A 9 -9.31 14.41 41.13
N LYS A 10 -8.21 14.30 40.37
CA LYS A 10 -8.21 14.43 38.89
C LYS A 10 -7.66 13.18 38.24
N ASN A 11 -8.21 12.87 37.08
CA ASN A 11 -7.76 11.75 36.24
C ASN A 11 -6.82 12.27 35.15
N TYR A 12 -5.66 11.63 35.00
CA TYR A 12 -4.63 11.92 34.01
C TYR A 12 -4.47 10.74 33.05
N GLY A 13 -4.27 10.98 31.77
CA GLY A 13 -4.13 9.96 30.75
C GLY A 13 -5.04 10.20 29.55
N PRO A 14 -5.17 9.24 28.64
CA PRO A 14 -4.70 7.86 28.76
C PRO A 14 -3.20 7.69 28.49
N TYR A 15 -2.51 6.90 29.29
CA TYR A 15 -1.11 6.52 29.11
C TYR A 15 -0.99 5.07 28.61
N SER A 16 0.12 4.74 27.93
CA SER A 16 0.48 3.35 27.64
C SER A 16 1.21 2.71 28.83
N LEU A 17 1.27 1.36 28.83
CA LEU A 17 1.97 0.62 29.89
C LEU A 17 3.47 0.96 29.94
N SER A 18 4.10 1.23 28.78
CA SER A 18 5.49 1.67 28.71
C SER A 18 5.70 3.02 29.40
N VAL A 19 4.85 4.01 29.14
CA VAL A 19 4.90 5.33 29.78
C VAL A 19 4.73 5.24 31.29
N ILE A 20 3.84 4.37 31.76
CA ILE A 20 3.64 4.15 33.21
C ILE A 20 4.89 3.50 33.83
N ARG A 21 5.56 2.56 33.15
CA ARG A 21 6.84 2.02 33.62
C ARG A 21 7.94 3.07 33.72
N ASP A 22 8.01 3.96 32.74
CA ASP A 22 8.97 5.07 32.74
C ASP A 22 8.66 6.08 33.86
N PHE A 23 7.39 6.34 34.17
CA PHE A 23 6.98 7.18 35.28
C PHE A 23 7.36 6.56 36.62
N LEU A 24 7.22 5.23 36.79
CA LEU A 24 7.70 4.53 37.98
C LEU A 24 9.23 4.60 38.10
N LYS A 25 9.97 4.30 37.05
CA LYS A 25 11.45 4.36 37.03
C LYS A 25 11.99 5.75 37.34
N SER A 26 11.30 6.79 36.85
CA SER A 26 11.67 8.21 37.06
C SER A 26 11.12 8.83 38.34
N GLY A 27 10.39 8.07 39.17
CA GLY A 27 9.78 8.57 40.40
C GLY A 27 8.60 9.51 40.18
N LYS A 28 8.11 9.65 38.98
CA LYS A 28 6.95 10.51 38.64
C LYS A 28 5.61 9.94 39.06
N CYS A 29 5.53 8.65 39.32
CA CYS A 29 4.38 8.03 39.99
C CYS A 29 4.84 6.99 41.02
N GLN A 30 3.95 6.68 41.97
CA GLN A 30 4.21 5.74 43.08
C GLN A 30 3.36 4.48 42.92
N GLU A 31 3.87 3.35 43.40
CA GLU A 31 3.23 2.03 43.26
C GLU A 31 1.83 1.95 43.89
N ASN A 32 1.55 2.81 44.86
CA ASN A 32 0.26 2.85 45.57
C ASN A 32 -0.78 3.79 44.91
N GLU A 33 -0.43 4.52 43.86
CA GLU A 33 -1.38 5.39 43.14
C GLU A 33 -2.45 4.56 42.42
N LEU A 34 -3.66 5.12 42.33
CA LEU A 34 -4.78 4.44 41.70
C LEU A 34 -4.73 4.59 40.19
N VAL A 35 -4.90 3.47 39.47
CA VAL A 35 -4.98 3.42 37.99
C VAL A 35 -6.24 2.69 37.55
N CYS A 36 -6.76 3.06 36.37
CA CYS A 36 -7.92 2.45 35.78
C CYS A 36 -7.65 2.15 34.30
N CYS A 37 -8.02 0.94 33.84
CA CYS A 37 -7.83 0.49 32.45
C CYS A 37 -9.14 0.27 31.69
N ASP A 38 -10.25 0.14 32.42
CA ASP A 38 -11.58 -0.19 31.89
C ASP A 38 -12.62 0.94 32.03
N GLY A 39 -12.20 2.07 32.61
CA GLY A 39 -13.06 3.23 32.88
C GLY A 39 -14.00 3.07 34.07
N LYS A 40 -13.94 1.94 34.79
CA LYS A 40 -14.86 1.62 35.89
C LYS A 40 -14.15 1.23 37.16
N ASN A 41 -13.11 0.42 37.10
CA ASN A 41 -12.44 -0.17 38.26
C ASN A 41 -11.08 0.49 38.48
N TRP A 42 -10.86 1.04 39.68
CA TRP A 42 -9.61 1.64 40.10
C TRP A 42 -8.84 0.66 40.99
N ILE A 43 -7.64 0.28 40.54
CA ILE A 43 -6.72 -0.60 41.23
C ILE A 43 -5.42 0.13 41.58
N LYS A 44 -4.64 -0.37 42.51
CA LYS A 44 -3.32 0.20 42.78
C LYS A 44 -2.37 -0.10 41.64
N LEU A 45 -1.49 0.83 41.32
CA LEU A 45 -0.56 0.72 40.20
C LEU A 45 0.28 -0.58 40.27
N ARG A 46 0.69 -1.02 41.47
CA ARG A 46 1.40 -2.29 41.70
C ARG A 46 0.60 -3.55 41.30
N GLU A 47 -0.73 -3.44 41.25
CA GLU A 47 -1.64 -4.55 40.92
C GLU A 47 -1.98 -4.60 39.44
N LEU A 48 -1.38 -3.68 38.64
CA LEU A 48 -1.64 -3.57 37.19
C LEU A 48 -1.01 -4.77 36.44
N PRO A 49 -1.80 -5.57 35.73
CA PRO A 49 -1.25 -6.71 34.95
C PRO A 49 -0.22 -6.27 33.93
N GLY A 50 0.95 -6.91 33.94
CA GLY A 50 2.05 -6.62 33.02
C GLY A 50 3.05 -5.58 33.50
N LEU A 51 2.95 -5.09 34.74
CA LEU A 51 3.90 -4.13 35.31
C LEU A 51 5.20 -4.79 35.84
N ALA A 52 5.12 -6.04 36.32
CA ALA A 52 6.29 -6.79 36.79
C ALA A 52 7.23 -7.12 35.64
N GLU A 53 8.52 -6.84 35.78
CA GLU A 53 9.57 -7.21 34.83
C GLU A 53 9.73 -8.74 34.79
N SER A 54 9.85 -9.31 33.59
CA SER A 54 10.34 -10.67 33.43
C SER A 54 11.77 -10.74 33.92
N PRO A 55 12.16 -11.72 34.77
CA PRO A 55 13.52 -11.81 35.27
C PRO A 55 14.50 -12.10 34.14
N SER A 56 15.63 -11.42 34.18
CA SER A 56 16.80 -11.63 33.34
C SER A 56 17.34 -13.06 33.48
N ILE A 57 17.62 -13.68 32.33
CA ILE A 57 18.22 -15.01 32.26
C ILE A 57 19.66 -14.95 32.78
N THR A 58 19.91 -15.59 33.90
CA THR A 58 21.23 -16.12 34.27
C THR A 58 21.07 -17.55 34.78
N GLU A 59 21.83 -18.43 34.15
CA GLU A 59 22.10 -19.84 34.36
C GLU A 59 21.66 -20.49 35.66
N SER A 60 21.01 -21.62 35.67
CA SER A 60 21.54 -22.98 35.79
C SER A 60 20.53 -23.97 36.34
N LYS A 61 20.65 -25.20 35.82
CA LYS A 61 20.37 -26.54 36.36
C LYS A 61 18.94 -27.03 36.62
N GLU A 62 18.66 -28.05 35.83
CA GLU A 62 17.83 -29.24 36.06
C GLU A 62 17.04 -29.35 37.38
N VAL A 63 15.72 -29.43 37.27
CA VAL A 63 14.94 -30.44 38.01
C VAL A 63 13.68 -30.81 37.19
N ARG A 64 13.59 -32.13 36.97
CA ARG A 64 12.50 -32.86 36.34
C ARG A 64 11.47 -33.22 37.40
N ALA A 65 10.21 -32.76 37.31
CA ALA A 65 9.09 -33.42 37.99
C ALA A 65 7.71 -33.03 37.43
N LYS A 66 7.05 -34.04 36.91
CA LYS A 66 5.63 -34.44 36.97
C LYS A 66 4.50 -33.42 36.78
N MET A 67 3.74 -33.71 35.72
CA MET A 67 2.33 -33.32 35.56
C MET A 67 1.42 -33.99 36.57
N PRO A 68 0.29 -33.42 36.92
CA PRO A 68 -0.94 -34.16 37.02
C PRO A 68 -2.07 -33.64 36.11
N GLU A 69 -2.97 -34.60 35.81
CA GLU A 69 -4.10 -34.54 34.92
C GLU A 69 -5.30 -33.74 35.44
N SER A 70 -6.11 -33.34 34.46
CA SER A 70 -7.57 -33.17 34.40
C SER A 70 -8.31 -32.44 35.53
N GLU A 71 -9.11 -31.44 35.10
CA GLU A 71 -10.53 -31.39 35.43
C GLU A 71 -11.35 -30.41 34.59
N ALA A 72 -12.45 -30.91 34.17
CA ALA A 72 -13.73 -30.49 33.66
C ALA A 72 -14.05 -29.03 33.31
N ARG A 73 -14.60 -28.84 32.12
CA ARG A 73 -15.34 -27.64 31.62
C ARG A 73 -16.70 -27.48 32.33
N PRO A 74 -17.14 -26.26 32.68
CA PRO A 74 -18.56 -25.96 32.93
C PRO A 74 -19.23 -25.35 31.68
N LYS A 75 -20.53 -25.70 31.52
CA LYS A 75 -21.44 -25.28 30.45
C LYS A 75 -21.88 -23.81 30.60
N PRO A 76 -22.30 -23.14 29.50
CA PRO A 76 -22.66 -21.73 29.52
C PRO A 76 -24.08 -21.46 30.03
N ALA A 77 -24.21 -20.46 30.87
CA ALA A 77 -25.48 -19.93 31.36
C ALA A 77 -26.12 -18.96 30.36
N LYS A 78 -27.43 -19.08 30.15
CA LYS A 78 -28.28 -18.22 29.32
C LYS A 78 -28.36 -16.80 29.89
N ARG A 79 -27.99 -15.78 29.12
CA ARG A 79 -28.31 -14.39 29.42
C ARG A 79 -29.34 -13.85 28.44
N LYS A 80 -30.42 -13.30 29.00
CA LYS A 80 -31.47 -12.56 28.30
C LYS A 80 -30.88 -11.23 27.78
N THR A 81 -31.06 -11.00 26.49
CA THR A 81 -30.61 -9.79 25.82
C THR A 81 -31.73 -8.76 25.81
N LEU A 82 -31.45 -7.58 26.31
CA LEU A 82 -32.29 -6.39 26.14
C LEU A 82 -32.01 -5.78 24.76
N LEU A 83 -33.02 -5.66 23.95
CA LEU A 83 -32.98 -5.02 22.62
C LEU A 83 -33.25 -3.54 22.79
N LEU A 84 -32.28 -2.67 22.56
CA LEU A 84 -32.50 -1.26 22.19
C LEU A 84 -31.17 -0.68 21.68
N GLY A 85 -31.09 -0.32 20.40
CA GLY A 85 -30.00 0.48 19.85
C GLY A 85 -29.35 0.01 18.54
N ALA A 86 -30.05 -0.72 17.65
CA ALA A 86 -29.45 -1.29 16.45
C ALA A 86 -29.89 -0.69 15.11
N THR A 87 -30.60 0.44 15.10
CA THR A 87 -31.17 0.99 13.84
C THR A 87 -30.28 1.94 13.06
N SER A 88 -29.20 2.47 13.63
CA SER A 88 -28.34 3.45 12.93
C SER A 88 -27.13 2.82 12.21
N PHE A 89 -26.80 1.55 12.49
CA PHE A 89 -25.59 0.92 11.93
C PHE A 89 -25.85 0.12 10.65
N LEU A 90 -27.12 -0.27 10.40
CA LEU A 90 -27.47 -1.06 9.20
C LEU A 90 -27.47 -0.25 7.90
N CYS A 91 -27.72 1.06 7.97
CA CYS A 91 -27.78 1.92 6.77
C CYS A 91 -26.40 2.17 6.14
N VAL A 92 -25.33 2.06 6.91
CA VAL A 92 -23.95 2.28 6.40
C VAL A 92 -23.40 1.01 5.72
N LEU A 93 -23.79 -0.17 6.18
CA LEU A 93 -23.36 -1.45 5.60
C LEU A 93 -24.09 -1.81 4.29
N ALA A 94 -25.34 -1.37 4.11
CA ALA A 94 -26.07 -1.60 2.86
C ALA A 94 -25.51 -0.81 1.66
N GLY A 95 -24.94 0.37 1.90
CA GLY A 95 -24.31 1.18 0.86
C GLY A 95 -22.99 0.61 0.34
N VAL A 96 -22.26 -0.15 1.16
CA VAL A 96 -20.95 -0.72 0.82
C VAL A 96 -21.07 -2.08 0.12
N ALA A 97 -22.12 -2.85 0.43
CA ALA A 97 -22.31 -4.19 -0.16
C ALA A 97 -22.82 -4.14 -1.62
N ALA A 98 -23.57 -3.11 -2.02
CA ALA A 98 -24.10 -2.97 -3.38
C ALA A 98 -23.03 -2.67 -4.46
N PHE A 99 -21.82 -2.28 -4.05
CA PHE A 99 -20.70 -2.00 -4.97
C PHE A 99 -19.78 -3.22 -5.23
N LEU A 100 -20.04 -4.35 -4.60
CA LEU A 100 -19.08 -5.46 -4.59
C LEU A 100 -19.41 -6.64 -5.53
N PHE A 101 -20.60 -6.70 -6.14
CA PHE A 101 -20.98 -7.79 -7.05
C PHE A 101 -21.77 -7.28 -8.27
N PRO A 102 -21.20 -7.25 -9.47
CA PRO A 102 -21.97 -7.12 -10.70
C PRO A 102 -22.47 -8.49 -11.17
N GLY A 103 -23.74 -8.58 -11.56
CA GLY A 103 -24.36 -9.76 -12.18
C GLY A 103 -23.84 -9.95 -13.62
N GLU A 104 -23.85 -11.21 -14.04
CA GLU A 104 -23.52 -11.67 -15.39
C GLU A 104 -24.54 -11.15 -16.42
N GLU A 105 -24.06 -10.56 -17.51
CA GLU A 105 -24.85 -10.30 -18.72
C GLU A 105 -24.18 -10.99 -19.91
N ASN A 106 -25.03 -11.59 -20.75
CA ASN A 106 -24.71 -12.43 -21.89
C ASN A 106 -24.00 -11.70 -23.04
N GLU A 107 -23.08 -12.42 -23.70
CA GLU A 107 -22.37 -11.98 -24.91
C GLU A 107 -23.23 -12.17 -26.15
N GLU A 108 -23.30 -11.13 -26.98
CA GLU A 108 -23.60 -11.24 -28.41
C GLU A 108 -22.31 -11.01 -29.23
N GLN A 109 -22.03 -11.97 -30.10
CA GLN A 109 -20.88 -11.98 -31.01
C GLN A 109 -21.11 -11.02 -32.18
N VAL A 110 -20.10 -10.21 -32.48
CA VAL A 110 -19.98 -9.53 -33.79
C VAL A 110 -18.58 -9.74 -34.33
N HIS A 111 -18.53 -10.35 -35.52
CA HIS A 111 -17.35 -10.50 -36.36
C HIS A 111 -16.91 -9.17 -36.96
N SER A 112 -15.61 -8.92 -37.07
CA SER A 112 -15.04 -8.07 -38.12
C SER A 112 -13.61 -8.41 -38.47
N GLU A 113 -13.36 -8.27 -39.74
CA GLU A 113 -12.27 -8.74 -40.58
C GLU A 113 -10.94 -7.95 -40.43
N ASP A 114 -9.91 -8.57 -40.90
CA ASP A 114 -8.51 -8.18 -41.09
C ASP A 114 -8.20 -6.76 -41.59
N ALA A 115 -7.13 -6.18 -41.03
CA ALA A 115 -6.21 -5.33 -41.79
C ALA A 115 -4.81 -5.34 -41.15
N SER A 116 -3.93 -6.02 -41.83
CA SER A 116 -2.48 -6.01 -41.65
C SER A 116 -1.85 -4.71 -42.19
N GLN A 117 -1.02 -4.03 -41.40
CA GLN A 117 0.11 -3.26 -41.94
C GLN A 117 1.21 -3.07 -40.89
N GLY A 118 2.42 -3.27 -41.35
CA GLY A 118 3.65 -3.47 -40.66
C GLY A 118 4.19 -2.29 -39.86
N SER A 119 4.88 -2.62 -38.80
CA SER A 119 5.76 -1.72 -38.07
C SER A 119 7.21 -2.13 -38.30
N ALA A 120 7.99 -1.16 -38.75
CA ALA A 120 9.42 -1.29 -38.96
C ALA A 120 10.17 -1.43 -37.62
N SER A 121 11.11 -2.34 -37.60
CA SER A 121 12.07 -2.52 -36.51
C SER A 121 13.14 -1.40 -36.52
N PRO A 122 13.55 -0.84 -35.39
CA PRO A 122 14.79 -0.09 -35.32
C PRO A 122 15.92 -1.08 -34.95
N GLY A 123 16.65 -1.52 -35.92
CA GLY A 123 17.90 -2.19 -35.69
C GLY A 123 19.07 -1.25 -35.91
N SER A 124 20.01 -1.21 -34.97
CA SER A 124 21.43 -0.86 -35.02
C SER A 124 21.99 0.04 -33.91
N GLY A 125 21.50 -0.12 -32.64
CA GLY A 125 22.15 0.52 -31.49
C GLY A 125 22.88 -0.44 -30.55
N ALA A 126 22.57 -1.72 -30.58
CA ALA A 126 22.91 -2.68 -29.55
C ALA A 126 24.43 -2.95 -29.33
N LYS A 127 25.28 -2.81 -30.32
CA LYS A 127 26.73 -3.14 -30.18
C LYS A 127 27.56 -2.08 -29.48
N GLY A 128 27.15 -0.81 -29.48
CA GLY A 128 27.85 0.27 -28.80
C GLY A 128 27.52 0.32 -27.29
N GLU A 129 26.25 0.15 -26.94
CA GLU A 129 25.77 0.21 -25.55
C GLU A 129 26.27 -0.99 -24.72
N ASP A 130 26.38 -2.18 -25.30
CA ASP A 130 26.88 -3.37 -24.59
C ASP A 130 28.37 -3.29 -24.27
N PHE A 131 29.15 -2.63 -25.11
CA PHE A 131 30.57 -2.42 -24.85
C PHE A 131 30.79 -1.44 -23.69
N GLU A 132 30.02 -0.35 -23.67
CA GLU A 132 30.06 0.65 -22.58
C GLU A 132 29.59 0.05 -21.24
N THR A 133 28.58 -0.81 -21.25
CA THR A 133 28.07 -1.51 -20.06
C THR A 133 29.13 -2.43 -19.46
N GLN A 134 29.81 -3.22 -20.28
CA GLN A 134 30.87 -4.16 -19.81
C GLN A 134 32.08 -3.42 -19.28
N ASP A 135 32.52 -2.33 -19.96
CA ASP A 135 33.64 -1.50 -19.47
C ASP A 135 33.34 -0.90 -18.10
N ALA A 136 32.13 -0.38 -17.89
CA ALA A 136 31.71 0.15 -16.59
C ALA A 136 31.68 -0.95 -15.50
N ALA A 137 31.21 -2.16 -15.83
CA ALA A 137 31.21 -3.29 -14.91
C ALA A 137 32.64 -3.75 -14.55
N ASP A 138 33.51 -3.83 -15.53
CA ASP A 138 34.93 -4.20 -15.31
C ASP A 138 35.68 -3.16 -14.44
N ARG A 139 35.33 -1.86 -14.56
CA ARG A 139 35.86 -0.81 -13.69
C ARG A 139 35.39 -0.96 -12.25
N ILE A 140 34.11 -1.31 -12.03
CA ILE A 140 33.59 -1.62 -10.68
C ILE A 140 34.37 -2.79 -10.08
N ASP A 141 34.54 -3.87 -10.84
CA ASP A 141 35.29 -5.02 -10.39
C ASP A 141 36.77 -4.68 -10.10
N ALA A 142 37.38 -3.78 -10.87
CA ALA A 142 38.74 -3.31 -10.62
C ALA A 142 38.87 -2.56 -9.29
N PHE A 143 37.93 -1.67 -8.94
CA PHE A 143 37.88 -1.02 -7.62
C PHE A 143 37.75 -2.02 -6.47
N ILE A 144 36.87 -3.03 -6.62
CA ILE A 144 36.70 -4.06 -5.60
C ILE A 144 37.95 -4.91 -5.46
N HIS A 145 38.58 -5.34 -6.57
CA HIS A 145 39.82 -6.11 -6.53
C HIS A 145 40.97 -5.32 -5.88
N ALA A 146 41.18 -4.06 -6.25
CA ALA A 146 42.21 -3.21 -5.66
C ALA A 146 42.03 -3.07 -4.13
N HIS A 147 40.79 -2.93 -3.67
CA HIS A 147 40.47 -2.89 -2.24
C HIS A 147 40.77 -4.23 -1.55
N LEU A 148 40.33 -5.36 -2.11
CA LEU A 148 40.60 -6.69 -1.54
C LEU A 148 42.09 -7.01 -1.46
N ASP A 149 42.85 -6.66 -2.51
CA ASP A 149 44.30 -6.83 -2.54
C ASP A 149 44.98 -6.00 -1.45
N GLY A 150 44.54 -4.73 -1.25
CA GLY A 150 45.02 -3.87 -0.19
C GLY A 150 44.74 -4.41 1.22
N GLU A 151 43.66 -5.12 1.43
CA GLU A 151 43.27 -5.75 2.69
C GLU A 151 43.80 -7.20 2.79
N ASN A 152 44.55 -7.70 1.80
CA ASN A 152 45.06 -9.06 1.68
C ASN A 152 43.92 -10.11 1.72
N LEU A 153 42.76 -9.80 1.15
CA LEU A 153 41.59 -10.64 1.04
C LEU A 153 41.45 -11.21 -0.38
N LYS A 154 40.83 -12.36 -0.51
CA LYS A 154 40.51 -12.97 -1.81
C LYS A 154 39.03 -12.84 -2.10
N PRO A 155 38.68 -12.60 -3.37
CA PRO A 155 37.28 -12.65 -3.77
C PRO A 155 36.71 -14.07 -3.61
N ASN A 156 35.42 -14.17 -3.27
CA ASN A 156 34.77 -15.48 -3.19
C ASN A 156 34.76 -16.17 -4.57
N PRO A 157 34.64 -17.50 -4.63
CA PRO A 157 34.51 -18.24 -5.89
C PRO A 157 33.34 -17.76 -6.71
N GLU A 158 33.40 -17.99 -8.02
CA GLU A 158 32.23 -17.74 -8.89
C GLU A 158 31.15 -18.80 -8.68
N ILE A 159 29.90 -18.39 -8.80
CA ILE A 159 28.74 -19.27 -8.68
C ILE A 159 28.52 -20.03 -10.00
N ARG A 160 27.81 -21.16 -9.88
CA ARG A 160 27.38 -21.95 -11.05
C ARG A 160 26.15 -21.33 -11.72
N ASP A 161 25.90 -21.72 -12.95
CA ASP A 161 24.75 -21.24 -13.74
C ASP A 161 23.41 -21.46 -13.06
N GLU A 162 23.24 -22.55 -12.31
CA GLU A 162 22.00 -22.82 -11.57
C GLU A 162 21.75 -21.79 -10.44
N GLN A 163 22.83 -21.34 -9.82
CA GLN A 163 22.75 -20.31 -8.80
C GLN A 163 22.56 -18.93 -9.45
N PHE A 164 23.21 -18.68 -10.58
CA PHE A 164 23.08 -17.43 -11.31
C PHE A 164 21.65 -17.20 -11.79
N VAL A 165 21.05 -18.17 -12.51
CA VAL A 165 19.69 -18.01 -13.05
C VAL A 165 18.68 -17.72 -11.93
N ARG A 166 18.76 -18.40 -10.80
CA ARG A 166 17.91 -18.14 -9.65
C ARG A 166 18.13 -16.73 -9.08
N ARG A 167 19.37 -16.32 -8.91
CA ARG A 167 19.75 -15.03 -8.34
C ARG A 167 19.27 -13.86 -9.20
N ILE A 168 19.50 -13.94 -10.51
CA ILE A 168 19.14 -12.83 -11.42
C ILE A 168 17.63 -12.67 -11.56
N TYR A 169 16.85 -13.77 -11.61
CA TYR A 169 15.39 -13.71 -11.60
C TYR A 169 14.86 -13.04 -10.32
N LEU A 170 15.40 -13.41 -9.16
CA LEU A 170 15.04 -12.78 -7.89
C LEU A 170 15.47 -11.30 -7.82
N ALA A 171 16.59 -10.92 -8.43
CA ALA A 171 17.09 -9.55 -8.41
C ALA A 171 16.29 -8.61 -9.32
N ILE A 172 15.90 -9.07 -10.52
CA ILE A 172 15.26 -8.23 -11.54
C ILE A 172 13.75 -8.30 -11.47
N ILE A 173 13.15 -9.48 -11.41
CA ILE A 173 11.70 -9.65 -11.47
C ILE A 173 11.07 -10.20 -10.17
N GLY A 174 11.86 -10.50 -9.16
CA GLY A 174 11.42 -10.76 -7.78
C GLY A 174 10.77 -12.12 -7.54
N ARG A 175 10.94 -13.10 -8.42
CA ARG A 175 10.49 -14.48 -8.28
C ARG A 175 11.55 -15.47 -8.76
N ILE A 176 11.40 -16.74 -8.40
CA ILE A 176 12.21 -17.80 -9.01
C ILE A 176 11.81 -18.00 -10.48
N PRO A 177 12.73 -18.46 -11.35
CA PRO A 177 12.35 -18.87 -12.71
C PRO A 177 11.42 -20.08 -12.68
N THR A 178 10.61 -20.23 -13.71
CA THR A 178 9.91 -21.50 -13.98
C THR A 178 10.93 -22.58 -14.41
N VAL A 179 10.49 -23.82 -14.45
CA VAL A 179 11.34 -24.92 -14.92
C VAL A 179 11.79 -24.70 -16.36
N GLU A 180 10.87 -24.21 -17.20
CA GLU A 180 11.12 -23.92 -18.61
C GLU A 180 12.14 -22.79 -18.79
N GLU A 181 11.96 -21.67 -18.07
CA GLU A 181 12.89 -20.54 -18.07
C GLU A 181 14.30 -20.96 -17.63
N ALA A 182 14.38 -21.70 -16.51
CA ALA A 182 15.66 -22.21 -16.01
C ALA A 182 16.32 -23.19 -16.97
N THR A 183 15.55 -24.11 -17.56
CA THR A 183 16.05 -25.12 -18.51
C THR A 183 16.58 -24.46 -19.79
N LEU A 184 15.86 -23.47 -20.33
CA LEU A 184 16.28 -22.74 -21.53
C LEU A 184 17.65 -22.09 -21.32
N PHE A 185 17.84 -21.42 -20.21
CA PHE A 185 19.13 -20.79 -19.85
C PHE A 185 20.24 -21.84 -19.65
N LEU A 186 19.98 -22.89 -18.85
CA LEU A 186 20.97 -23.90 -18.51
C LEU A 186 21.44 -24.72 -19.72
N GLN A 187 20.55 -24.97 -20.67
CA GLN A 187 20.86 -25.70 -21.90
C GLN A 187 21.51 -24.84 -22.99
N SER A 188 21.48 -23.51 -22.84
CA SER A 188 22.11 -22.61 -23.79
C SER A 188 23.63 -22.77 -23.79
N GLY A 189 24.20 -23.07 -24.96
CA GLY A 189 25.64 -23.12 -25.20
C GLY A 189 26.25 -21.77 -25.58
N SER A 190 25.49 -20.68 -25.57
CA SER A 190 25.99 -19.35 -25.95
C SER A 190 26.98 -18.83 -24.91
N ALA A 191 28.07 -18.22 -25.40
CA ALA A 191 29.04 -17.52 -24.55
C ALA A 191 28.41 -16.31 -23.84
N ASP A 192 27.42 -15.68 -24.48
CA ASP A 192 26.75 -14.46 -24.01
C ASP A 192 25.43 -14.72 -23.24
N LYS A 193 25.17 -15.98 -22.83
CA LYS A 193 23.90 -16.35 -22.22
C LYS A 193 23.57 -15.55 -20.94
N HIS A 194 24.60 -15.17 -20.16
CA HIS A 194 24.39 -14.36 -18.94
C HIS A 194 23.92 -12.95 -19.29
N SER A 195 24.61 -12.30 -20.24
CA SER A 195 24.23 -10.96 -20.71
C SER A 195 22.84 -10.96 -21.35
N SER A 196 22.58 -11.92 -22.25
CA SER A 196 21.29 -12.06 -22.91
C SER A 196 20.14 -12.25 -21.92
N LEU A 197 20.34 -13.05 -20.86
CA LEU A 197 19.33 -13.25 -19.83
C LEU A 197 19.08 -11.96 -19.00
N ILE A 198 20.14 -11.20 -18.68
CA ILE A 198 19.99 -9.92 -17.99
C ILE A 198 19.13 -8.98 -18.83
N ASP A 199 19.43 -8.86 -20.14
CA ASP A 199 18.69 -7.98 -21.04
C ASP A 199 17.24 -8.42 -21.22
N GLU A 200 16.98 -9.72 -21.38
CA GLU A 200 15.63 -10.28 -21.44
C GLU A 200 14.80 -9.94 -20.19
N LEU A 201 15.39 -10.13 -19.00
CA LEU A 201 14.71 -9.87 -17.75
C LEU A 201 14.45 -8.37 -17.50
N LEU A 202 15.40 -7.50 -17.86
CA LEU A 202 15.22 -6.06 -17.79
C LEU A 202 14.17 -5.55 -18.79
N ALA A 203 14.00 -6.24 -19.94
CA ALA A 203 12.96 -5.95 -20.93
C ALA A 203 11.58 -6.55 -20.55
N ASN A 204 11.52 -7.46 -19.58
CA ASN A 204 10.25 -8.01 -19.07
C ASN A 204 9.51 -6.99 -18.19
N ASP A 205 8.80 -6.08 -18.82
CA ASP A 205 8.09 -5.00 -18.12
C ASP A 205 7.14 -5.48 -17.02
N ALA A 206 6.41 -6.57 -17.25
CA ALA A 206 5.45 -7.08 -16.27
C ALA A 206 6.16 -7.54 -14.99
N GLY A 207 7.22 -8.33 -15.13
CA GLY A 207 8.03 -8.83 -14.02
C GLY A 207 8.82 -7.72 -13.33
N TYR A 208 9.47 -6.85 -14.12
CA TYR A 208 10.25 -5.73 -13.62
C TYR A 208 9.39 -4.75 -12.81
N VAL A 209 8.25 -4.31 -13.35
CA VAL A 209 7.32 -3.41 -12.66
C VAL A 209 6.79 -4.06 -11.38
N ALA A 210 6.44 -5.35 -11.41
CA ALA A 210 5.92 -6.04 -10.23
C ALA A 210 6.91 -6.05 -9.06
N HIS A 211 8.22 -6.23 -9.34
CA HIS A 211 9.27 -6.24 -8.32
C HIS A 211 9.67 -4.84 -7.87
N HIS A 212 9.93 -3.92 -8.81
CA HIS A 212 10.44 -2.60 -8.50
C HIS A 212 9.39 -1.66 -7.92
N TYR A 213 8.11 -1.85 -8.27
CA TYR A 213 7.02 -1.11 -7.61
C TYR A 213 7.00 -1.33 -6.09
N GLN A 214 7.30 -2.54 -5.60
CA GLN A 214 7.32 -2.79 -4.14
C GLN A 214 8.37 -1.94 -3.43
N PHE A 215 9.55 -1.78 -4.04
CA PHE A 215 10.58 -0.89 -3.52
C PHE A 215 10.11 0.57 -3.47
N TRP A 216 9.57 1.09 -4.57
CA TRP A 216 9.07 2.47 -4.62
C TRP A 216 7.88 2.68 -3.67
N ALA A 217 6.97 1.74 -3.59
CA ALA A 217 5.83 1.83 -2.70
C ALA A 217 6.21 1.79 -1.22
N ASP A 218 7.30 1.10 -0.86
CA ASP A 218 7.84 1.12 0.50
C ASP A 218 8.54 2.45 0.80
N LEU A 219 9.39 2.90 -0.10
CA LEU A 219 10.13 4.15 0.03
C LEU A 219 9.19 5.37 0.09
N LEU A 220 8.19 5.43 -0.78
CA LEU A 220 7.20 6.51 -0.86
C LEU A 220 5.99 6.31 0.06
N ARG A 221 5.97 5.25 0.86
CA ARG A 221 4.91 4.91 1.83
C ARG A 221 3.51 4.85 1.21
N ILE A 222 3.36 4.14 0.07
CA ILE A 222 2.12 4.07 -0.70
C ILE A 222 1.24 2.91 -0.26
N PRO A 223 0.15 3.11 0.52
CA PRO A 223 -0.78 2.05 0.91
C PRO A 223 -1.80 1.77 -0.21
N THR A 224 -2.36 0.55 -0.27
CA THR A 224 -3.36 0.20 -1.29
C THR A 224 -4.80 0.41 -0.87
N ARG A 225 -5.08 0.51 0.43
CA ARG A 225 -6.46 0.56 0.96
C ARG A 225 -7.11 1.94 0.94
N ILE A 226 -6.38 2.96 0.55
CA ILE A 226 -6.88 4.34 0.52
C ILE A 226 -7.23 4.70 -0.91
N ASP A 227 -8.44 5.17 -1.15
CA ASP A 227 -8.99 5.38 -2.50
C ASP A 227 -8.15 6.34 -3.36
N TYR A 228 -7.59 7.40 -2.77
CA TYR A 228 -6.79 8.37 -3.52
C TYR A 228 -5.46 7.79 -4.02
N THR A 229 -4.96 6.70 -3.43
CA THR A 229 -3.70 6.10 -3.87
C THR A 229 -3.84 5.31 -5.16
N LEU A 230 -5.06 5.06 -5.64
CA LEU A 230 -5.30 4.26 -6.83
C LEU A 230 -4.62 4.85 -8.07
N TYR A 231 -4.86 6.14 -8.37
CA TYR A 231 -4.22 6.85 -9.49
C TYR A 231 -2.71 6.93 -9.32
N TYR A 232 -2.26 7.24 -8.11
CA TYR A 232 -0.84 7.35 -7.79
C TYR A 232 -0.08 6.02 -8.00
N ARG A 233 -0.65 4.92 -7.54
CA ARG A 233 -0.06 3.57 -7.72
C ARG A 233 0.09 3.21 -9.19
N GLU A 234 -0.98 3.39 -9.97
CA GLU A 234 -0.96 3.05 -11.39
C GLU A 234 0.00 3.97 -12.15
N TRP A 235 0.06 5.25 -11.78
CA TRP A 235 1.01 6.19 -12.34
C TRP A 235 2.47 5.80 -12.02
N ILE A 236 2.81 5.44 -10.78
CA ILE A 236 4.16 4.97 -10.42
C ILE A 236 4.52 3.70 -11.20
N LYS A 237 3.60 2.73 -11.31
CA LYS A 237 3.83 1.53 -12.13
C LYS A 237 4.12 1.88 -13.59
N GLU A 238 3.43 2.86 -14.13
CA GLU A 238 3.65 3.34 -15.50
C GLU A 238 5.01 4.02 -15.64
N GLN A 239 5.41 4.90 -14.71
CA GLN A 239 6.72 5.54 -14.78
C GLN A 239 7.88 4.51 -14.70
N ILE A 240 7.72 3.44 -13.91
CA ILE A 240 8.69 2.32 -13.88
C ILE A 240 8.72 1.58 -15.21
N ARG A 241 7.56 1.35 -15.85
CA ARG A 241 7.45 0.68 -17.14
C ARG A 241 8.11 1.49 -18.24
N GLU A 242 7.84 2.78 -18.29
CA GLU A 242 8.41 3.73 -19.25
C GLU A 242 9.88 4.05 -18.98
N ASN A 243 10.44 3.52 -17.89
CA ASN A 243 11.79 3.79 -17.44
C ASN A 243 12.08 5.30 -17.34
N LEU A 244 11.12 6.05 -16.75
CA LEU A 244 11.29 7.49 -16.56
C LEU A 244 12.57 7.75 -15.76
N PRO A 245 13.48 8.67 -16.20
CA PRO A 245 14.67 9.03 -15.45
C PRO A 245 14.35 9.40 -13.99
N TYR A 246 15.18 8.95 -13.07
CA TYR A 246 14.92 9.08 -11.63
C TYR A 246 14.79 10.53 -11.17
N ASP A 247 15.63 11.42 -11.69
CA ASP A 247 15.56 12.86 -11.40
C ASP A 247 14.23 13.47 -11.88
N GLU A 248 13.75 13.08 -13.07
CA GLU A 248 12.45 13.51 -13.56
C GLU A 248 11.29 12.94 -12.75
N LEU A 249 11.36 11.67 -12.33
CA LEU A 249 10.36 11.06 -11.46
C LEU A 249 10.23 11.86 -10.16
N VAL A 250 11.36 12.13 -9.50
CA VAL A 250 11.38 12.88 -8.23
C VAL A 250 10.94 14.33 -8.44
N ARG A 251 11.35 14.96 -9.51
CA ARG A 251 10.92 16.33 -9.88
C ARG A 251 9.40 16.40 -10.02
N LYS A 252 8.78 15.45 -10.75
CA LYS A 252 7.32 15.36 -10.88
C LYS A 252 6.62 15.14 -9.55
N LEU A 253 7.17 14.31 -8.65
CA LEU A 253 6.61 14.07 -7.32
C LEU A 253 6.64 15.36 -6.47
N VAL A 254 7.79 15.99 -6.37
CA VAL A 254 8.00 17.14 -5.50
C VAL A 254 7.34 18.40 -6.04
N SER A 255 7.28 18.60 -7.36
CA SER A 255 6.56 19.73 -7.99
C SER A 255 5.05 19.43 -8.18
N GLY A 256 4.57 18.20 -7.91
CA GLY A 256 3.20 17.80 -8.15
C GLY A 256 2.15 18.66 -7.41
N HIS A 257 1.16 19.18 -8.13
CA HIS A 257 0.02 19.93 -7.57
C HIS A 257 -1.19 19.79 -8.49
N GLY A 258 -2.33 20.28 -8.05
CA GLY A 258 -3.59 20.20 -8.79
C GLY A 258 -4.40 18.96 -8.45
N LEU A 259 -5.27 18.56 -9.37
CA LEU A 259 -6.12 17.38 -9.24
C LEU A 259 -5.33 16.12 -9.52
N ILE A 260 -5.44 15.11 -8.68
CA ILE A 260 -4.68 13.85 -8.88
C ILE A 260 -5.13 13.04 -10.09
N PHE A 261 -6.31 13.29 -10.66
CA PHE A 261 -6.71 12.71 -11.95
C PHE A 261 -5.90 13.26 -13.12
N GLU A 262 -5.60 14.58 -13.08
CA GLU A 262 -4.84 15.27 -14.10
C GLU A 262 -3.34 15.13 -13.86
N ASN A 263 -2.93 15.14 -12.58
CA ASN A 263 -1.55 15.02 -12.15
C ASN A 263 -1.42 14.03 -10.97
N PRO A 264 -1.37 12.71 -11.24
CA PRO A 264 -1.26 11.70 -10.19
C PRO A 264 -0.03 11.83 -9.28
N ALA A 265 1.05 12.48 -9.75
CA ALA A 265 2.24 12.76 -8.96
C ALA A 265 1.94 13.65 -7.74
N ALA A 266 0.93 14.51 -7.81
CA ALA A 266 0.50 15.35 -6.69
C ALA A 266 0.06 14.53 -5.46
N ALA A 267 -0.33 13.27 -5.66
CA ALA A 267 -0.70 12.37 -4.57
C ALA A 267 0.45 12.06 -3.60
N TYR A 268 1.70 12.38 -3.97
CA TYR A 268 2.86 12.34 -3.07
C TYR A 268 2.61 13.09 -1.75
N TYR A 269 1.97 14.26 -1.83
CA TYR A 269 1.65 15.08 -0.65
C TYR A 269 0.47 14.54 0.19
N LEU A 270 -0.34 13.65 -0.39
CA LEU A 270 -1.53 13.13 0.31
C LEU A 270 -1.18 12.19 1.47
N ARG A 271 -0.01 11.56 1.41
CA ARG A 271 0.45 10.67 2.50
C ARG A 271 0.60 11.42 3.82
N ASP A 272 1.09 12.64 3.75
CA ASP A 272 1.34 13.51 4.89
C ASP A 272 0.33 14.69 4.94
N ALA A 273 -0.91 14.44 4.51
CA ALA A 273 -1.95 15.46 4.47
C ALA A 273 -2.15 16.14 5.82
N GLY A 274 -2.01 17.47 5.86
CA GLY A 274 -2.05 18.26 7.09
C GLY A 274 -0.76 18.25 7.91
N MET A 275 0.29 17.55 7.46
CA MET A 275 1.60 17.43 8.12
C MET A 275 2.73 17.87 7.17
N ALA A 276 2.69 19.14 6.75
CA ALA A 276 3.63 19.66 5.75
C ALA A 276 5.10 19.59 6.21
N LEU A 277 5.35 19.76 7.51
CA LEU A 277 6.68 19.65 8.11
C LEU A 277 7.21 18.21 8.01
N ASP A 278 6.37 17.21 8.32
CA ASP A 278 6.75 15.79 8.19
C ASP A 278 6.96 15.39 6.72
N ASN A 279 6.18 15.96 5.80
CA ASN A 279 6.37 15.70 4.37
C ASN A 279 7.74 16.18 3.90
N MET A 280 8.18 17.38 4.32
CA MET A 280 9.49 17.88 3.98
C MET A 280 10.60 17.00 4.57
N SER A 281 10.55 16.66 5.86
CA SER A 281 11.59 15.84 6.49
C SER A 281 11.64 14.42 5.90
N ASN A 282 10.48 13.84 5.56
CA ASN A 282 10.42 12.56 4.82
C ASN A 282 11.02 12.69 3.41
N SER A 283 10.78 13.80 2.69
CA SER A 283 11.38 14.05 1.38
C SER A 283 12.91 14.11 1.45
N VAL A 284 13.44 14.82 2.42
CA VAL A 284 14.89 14.92 2.66
C VAL A 284 15.46 13.55 3.04
N ARG A 285 14.79 12.78 3.87
CA ARG A 285 15.19 11.42 4.23
C ARG A 285 15.15 10.45 3.04
N ILE A 286 14.11 10.51 2.23
CA ILE A 286 13.95 9.65 1.05
C ILE A 286 14.99 9.98 -0.01
N PHE A 287 15.13 11.25 -0.40
CA PHE A 287 15.90 11.62 -1.57
C PHE A 287 17.33 12.07 -1.26
N LEU A 288 17.57 12.58 -0.06
CA LEU A 288 18.88 13.10 0.36
C LEU A 288 19.52 12.29 1.51
N GLY A 289 18.86 11.19 1.95
CA GLY A 289 19.39 10.31 2.97
C GLY A 289 19.73 11.02 4.29
N THR A 290 18.95 12.02 4.68
CA THR A 290 19.24 12.83 5.87
C THR A 290 18.02 12.81 6.79
N ARG A 291 18.22 12.42 8.03
CA ARG A 291 17.18 12.45 9.06
C ARG A 291 17.16 13.82 9.73
N LEU A 292 16.09 14.56 9.53
CA LEU A 292 15.91 15.92 10.07
C LEU A 292 14.84 16.02 11.14
N GLU A 293 14.16 14.93 11.48
CA GLU A 293 12.97 14.96 12.33
C GLU A 293 13.25 15.59 13.71
N CYS A 294 14.47 15.41 14.27
CA CYS A 294 14.86 16.04 15.53
C CYS A 294 14.96 17.56 15.42
N ALA A 295 15.39 18.08 14.25
CA ALA A 295 15.55 19.52 14.03
C ALA A 295 14.23 20.29 13.94
N GLN A 296 13.10 19.61 13.92
CA GLN A 296 11.78 20.25 14.05
C GLN A 296 11.57 20.95 15.39
N CYS A 297 12.11 20.41 16.50
CA CYS A 297 11.86 20.91 17.84
C CYS A 297 13.08 21.60 18.48
N HIS A 298 14.29 21.23 18.08
CA HIS A 298 15.56 21.75 18.58
C HIS A 298 16.68 21.44 17.60
N ASP A 299 17.86 22.07 17.73
CA ASP A 299 19.02 21.73 16.92
C ASP A 299 19.31 20.23 17.00
N HIS A 300 19.70 19.63 15.86
CA HIS A 300 19.88 18.18 15.77
C HIS A 300 21.00 17.70 16.73
N PRO A 301 20.73 16.74 17.66
CA PRO A 301 21.67 16.43 18.75
C PRO A 301 22.94 15.69 18.29
N PHE A 302 22.95 15.11 17.08
CA PHE A 302 24.01 14.27 16.56
C PHE A 302 24.54 14.71 15.19
N ASP A 303 23.93 15.75 14.57
CA ASP A 303 24.31 16.27 13.26
C ASP A 303 24.34 17.81 13.31
N LYS A 304 24.85 18.45 12.28
CA LYS A 304 25.04 19.91 12.18
C LYS A 304 23.75 20.70 11.94
N TRP A 305 22.64 20.05 11.66
CA TRP A 305 21.40 20.71 11.25
C TRP A 305 20.72 21.43 12.40
N THR A 306 20.46 22.71 12.22
CA THR A 306 19.78 23.54 13.21
C THR A 306 18.26 23.49 13.01
N GLN A 307 17.51 23.92 14.03
CA GLN A 307 16.07 24.10 13.91
C GLN A 307 15.74 25.12 12.81
N MET A 308 16.54 26.19 12.66
CA MET A 308 16.37 27.17 11.61
C MET A 308 16.53 26.53 10.19
N ASP A 309 17.53 25.66 9.99
CA ASP A 309 17.71 24.96 8.71
C ASP A 309 16.48 24.11 8.36
N TYR A 310 15.92 23.41 9.35
CA TYR A 310 14.69 22.65 9.19
C TYR A 310 13.53 23.52 8.71
N PHE A 311 13.30 24.66 9.39
CA PHE A 311 12.20 25.55 9.04
C PHE A 311 12.42 26.27 7.71
N ARG A 312 13.65 26.64 7.38
CA ARG A 312 14.01 27.21 6.05
C ARG A 312 13.72 26.23 4.92
N MET A 313 14.09 24.97 5.09
CA MET A 313 13.76 23.90 4.13
C MET A 313 12.24 23.69 4.03
N ALA A 314 11.54 23.62 5.14
CA ALA A 314 10.11 23.43 5.16
C ALA A 314 9.33 24.57 4.49
N ALA A 315 9.86 25.79 4.50
CA ALA A 315 9.21 26.96 3.90
C ALA A 315 9.04 26.86 2.37
N TYR A 316 9.73 25.96 1.68
CA TYR A 316 9.49 25.68 0.25
C TYR A 316 8.15 24.99 -0.02
N THR A 317 7.66 24.16 0.89
CA THR A 317 6.49 23.30 0.69
C THR A 317 5.40 23.46 1.75
N TYR A 318 5.61 24.30 2.78
CA TYR A 318 4.67 24.43 3.90
C TYR A 318 3.28 24.94 3.52
N ASP A 319 3.23 25.79 2.51
CA ASP A 319 1.99 26.37 2.00
C ASP A 319 1.16 25.38 1.15
N PHE A 320 1.68 24.17 0.96
CA PHE A 320 0.88 23.10 0.35
C PHE A 320 -0.19 22.62 1.32
N ASP A 321 -1.42 22.86 0.93
CA ASP A 321 -2.58 22.34 1.64
C ASP A 321 -3.18 21.21 0.81
N VAL A 322 -3.18 20.03 1.41
CA VAL A 322 -3.95 18.90 0.89
C VAL A 322 -5.38 19.09 1.36
N ARG A 323 -6.21 19.65 0.53
CA ARG A 323 -7.65 19.69 0.84
C ARG A 323 -8.38 18.53 0.20
N MET A 324 -9.03 17.79 1.07
CA MET A 324 -10.12 16.93 0.71
C MET A 324 -11.29 17.79 0.18
N GLY A 325 -11.50 17.81 -1.11
CA GLY A 325 -12.62 18.53 -1.71
C GLY A 325 -12.26 19.32 -2.96
N VAL A 326 -13.23 19.45 -3.81
CA VAL A 326 -13.18 20.14 -5.09
C VAL A 326 -12.97 21.64 -4.88
N THR A 327 -12.38 22.32 -5.85
CA THR A 327 -11.99 23.74 -5.80
C THR A 327 -13.07 24.67 -5.24
N LYS A 328 -12.67 25.86 -4.78
CA LYS A 328 -13.61 26.92 -4.26
C LYS A 328 -14.74 27.27 -5.25
N GLU A 329 -14.63 26.93 -6.51
CA GLU A 329 -15.58 27.22 -7.58
C GLU A 329 -16.25 25.95 -8.15
N SER A 330 -16.03 24.78 -7.53
CA SER A 330 -16.62 23.55 -8.00
C SER A 330 -18.15 23.57 -7.98
N ASN A 331 -18.75 22.83 -8.91
CA ASN A 331 -20.18 22.67 -8.95
C ASN A 331 -20.74 22.14 -7.63
N ARG A 332 -20.03 21.22 -6.99
CA ARG A 332 -20.38 20.75 -5.64
C ARG A 332 -20.47 21.88 -4.62
N GLN A 333 -19.50 22.80 -4.59
CA GLN A 333 -19.54 23.94 -3.64
C GLN A 333 -20.62 24.97 -4.00
N ARG A 334 -20.85 25.19 -5.30
CA ARG A 334 -21.95 26.05 -5.77
C ARG A 334 -23.29 25.50 -5.31
N ILE A 335 -23.52 24.18 -5.36
CA ILE A 335 -24.73 23.52 -4.87
C ILE A 335 -24.89 23.71 -3.34
N TYR A 336 -23.83 23.47 -2.55
CA TYR A 336 -23.92 23.69 -1.12
C TYR A 336 -24.10 25.17 -0.74
N ARG A 337 -23.60 26.09 -1.54
CA ARG A 337 -23.85 27.52 -1.39
C ARG A 337 -25.34 27.86 -1.68
N ASP A 338 -25.91 27.22 -2.68
CA ASP A 338 -27.35 27.35 -3.00
C ASP A 338 -28.26 26.85 -1.85
N PHE A 339 -27.90 25.70 -1.26
CA PHE A 339 -28.57 25.20 -0.05
C PHE A 339 -28.40 26.16 1.13
N GLY A 340 -27.23 26.72 1.30
CA GLY A 340 -26.95 27.72 2.34
C GLY A 340 -27.87 28.95 2.16
N LYS A 341 -27.94 29.48 0.95
CA LYS A 341 -28.84 30.61 0.64
C LYS A 341 -30.33 30.28 0.91
N ARG A 342 -30.78 29.10 0.50
CA ARG A 342 -32.19 28.68 0.71
C ARG A 342 -32.51 28.53 2.19
N LYS A 343 -31.71 27.83 2.96
CA LYS A 343 -31.98 27.60 4.39
C LYS A 343 -31.95 28.89 5.22
N TRP A 344 -30.99 29.79 4.93
CA TRP A 344 -30.94 31.09 5.62
C TRP A 344 -31.95 32.08 5.13
N GLY A 345 -32.35 32.04 3.85
CA GLY A 345 -33.47 32.80 3.32
C GLY A 345 -34.79 32.39 3.97
N ALA A 346 -35.07 31.08 4.02
CA ALA A 346 -36.26 30.57 4.74
C ALA A 346 -36.25 30.92 6.25
N TYR A 347 -35.08 30.94 6.85
CA TYR A 347 -34.91 31.35 8.26
C TYR A 347 -35.26 32.81 8.45
N ALA A 348 -34.70 33.71 7.64
CA ALA A 348 -34.93 35.16 7.73
C ALA A 348 -36.38 35.54 7.40
N GLU A 349 -36.94 34.95 6.34
CA GLU A 349 -38.34 35.14 5.98
C GLU A 349 -39.31 34.75 7.09
N ALA A 350 -39.13 33.57 7.70
CA ALA A 350 -39.97 33.11 8.81
C ALA A 350 -39.74 33.90 10.12
N ALA A 351 -38.58 34.45 10.32
CA ALA A 351 -38.29 35.37 11.40
C ALA A 351 -38.95 36.72 11.17
N GLY A 352 -39.20 37.10 9.91
CA GLY A 352 -39.89 38.35 9.50
C GLY A 352 -38.94 39.52 9.21
N PHE A 353 -37.62 39.25 9.09
CA PHE A 353 -36.61 40.29 8.84
C PHE A 353 -35.49 39.75 7.98
N GLU A 354 -35.16 40.42 6.87
CA GLU A 354 -34.08 40.01 5.96
C GLU A 354 -32.69 39.98 6.63
N ASP A 355 -32.42 40.91 7.55
CA ASP A 355 -31.21 41.10 8.30
C ASP A 355 -31.23 40.40 9.68
N PHE A 356 -32.21 39.46 9.88
CA PHE A 356 -32.26 38.72 11.13
C PHE A 356 -30.98 37.97 11.39
N PRO A 357 -30.39 38.04 12.60
CA PRO A 357 -29.11 37.40 12.89
C PRO A 357 -29.13 35.90 12.61
N HIS A 358 -28.14 35.41 11.89
CA HIS A 358 -27.98 33.97 11.56
C HIS A 358 -27.61 33.16 12.81
N LEU A 359 -28.59 32.72 13.58
CA LEU A 359 -28.41 31.96 14.79
C LEU A 359 -28.58 30.46 14.51
N HIS A 360 -27.78 29.62 15.11
CA HIS A 360 -27.78 28.18 14.83
C HIS A 360 -28.73 27.39 15.75
N ASP A 361 -28.91 27.83 16.97
CA ASP A 361 -29.74 27.17 17.98
C ASP A 361 -30.20 28.15 19.08
N GLU A 362 -31.03 27.66 20.02
CA GLU A 362 -31.58 28.46 21.09
C GLU A 362 -30.48 29.03 22.01
N SER A 363 -29.37 28.32 22.20
CA SER A 363 -28.23 28.78 23.01
C SER A 363 -27.58 30.02 22.44
N LYS A 364 -27.53 30.11 21.11
CA LYS A 364 -27.00 31.25 20.37
C LYS A 364 -27.93 32.45 20.42
N VAL A 365 -29.19 32.23 20.58
CA VAL A 365 -30.17 33.31 20.82
C VAL A 365 -29.88 34.02 22.13
N GLU A 366 -29.67 33.28 23.21
CA GLU A 366 -29.35 33.87 24.52
C GLU A 366 -27.98 34.54 24.54
N GLU A 367 -27.00 33.90 23.93
CA GLU A 367 -25.65 34.50 23.78
C GLU A 367 -25.75 35.85 23.00
N TRP A 368 -26.52 35.88 21.91
CA TRP A 368 -26.68 37.06 21.11
C TRP A 368 -27.43 38.19 21.86
N LEU A 369 -28.49 37.84 22.59
CA LEU A 369 -29.24 38.78 23.42
C LEU A 369 -28.42 39.37 24.58
N GLY A 370 -27.35 38.67 24.99
CA GLY A 370 -26.40 39.14 26.01
C GLY A 370 -25.34 40.12 25.51
N ARG A 371 -25.22 40.33 24.19
CA ARG A 371 -24.22 41.21 23.58
C ARG A 371 -24.60 42.69 23.73
N SER A 372 -23.60 43.55 23.81
CA SER A 372 -23.76 45.00 24.05
C SER A 372 -24.54 45.75 22.96
N PHE A 373 -24.57 45.23 21.72
CA PHE A 373 -25.30 45.81 20.59
C PHE A 373 -26.76 45.29 20.43
N ALA A 374 -27.10 44.21 21.15
CA ALA A 374 -28.46 43.64 21.04
C ALA A 374 -29.61 44.58 21.38
N PRO A 375 -29.51 45.41 22.45
CA PRO A 375 -30.56 46.39 22.77
C PRO A 375 -30.85 47.36 21.64
N LYS A 376 -29.82 47.88 20.96
CA LYS A 376 -29.95 48.80 19.84
C LYS A 376 -30.66 48.13 18.65
N TYR A 377 -30.30 46.92 18.31
CA TYR A 377 -30.98 46.16 17.25
C TYR A 377 -32.44 45.91 17.56
N LEU A 378 -32.76 45.53 18.78
CA LEU A 378 -34.15 45.30 19.23
C LEU A 378 -34.98 46.59 19.13
N GLU A 379 -34.44 47.73 19.51
CA GLU A 379 -35.08 49.04 19.38
C GLU A 379 -35.30 49.44 17.93
N GLU A 380 -34.29 49.33 17.08
CA GLU A 380 -34.39 49.61 15.65
C GLU A 380 -35.45 48.75 14.94
N LYS A 381 -35.65 47.49 15.36
CA LYS A 381 -36.65 46.55 14.79
C LYS A 381 -37.96 46.57 15.54
N ASN A 382 -38.11 47.41 16.57
CA ASN A 382 -39.26 47.48 17.47
C ASN A 382 -39.69 46.14 18.05
N LEU A 383 -38.68 45.36 18.53
CA LEU A 383 -38.84 44.02 19.09
C LEU A 383 -38.56 43.95 20.56
N THR A 384 -39.42 43.25 21.33
CA THR A 384 -39.10 42.79 22.69
C THR A 384 -38.20 41.57 22.60
N LYS A 385 -37.45 41.27 23.67
CA LYS A 385 -36.64 40.02 23.78
C LYS A 385 -37.49 38.77 23.55
N THR A 386 -38.74 38.76 24.02
CA THR A 386 -39.69 37.65 23.82
C THR A 386 -40.04 37.48 22.33
N GLN A 387 -40.41 38.57 21.68
CA GLN A 387 -40.70 38.55 20.23
C GLN A 387 -39.49 38.14 19.40
N PHE A 388 -38.31 38.55 19.79
CA PHE A 388 -37.05 38.10 19.14
C PHE A 388 -36.86 36.60 19.28
N ARG A 389 -37.04 36.01 20.46
CA ARG A 389 -36.99 34.55 20.69
C ARG A 389 -38.02 33.82 19.83
N GLU A 390 -39.25 34.31 19.78
CA GLU A 390 -40.31 33.71 18.94
C GLU A 390 -39.98 33.80 17.43
N ALA A 391 -39.43 34.92 16.96
CA ALA A 391 -38.97 35.09 15.60
C ALA A 391 -37.84 34.09 15.27
N ALA A 392 -36.83 33.98 16.15
CA ALA A 392 -35.75 33.00 16.01
C ALA A 392 -36.30 31.56 15.95
N ARG A 393 -37.26 31.21 16.81
CA ARG A 393 -37.91 29.89 16.85
C ARG A 393 -38.63 29.57 15.55
N ARG A 394 -39.42 30.52 14.99
CA ARG A 394 -40.04 30.36 13.67
C ARG A 394 -38.97 30.15 12.59
N GLY A 395 -37.89 30.95 12.65
CA GLY A 395 -36.74 30.80 11.76
C GLY A 395 -36.12 29.43 11.82
N PHE A 396 -35.87 28.88 13.03
CA PHE A 396 -35.34 27.52 13.20
C PHE A 396 -36.21 26.45 12.57
N LEU A 397 -37.50 26.51 12.74
CA LEU A 397 -38.42 25.55 12.12
C LEU A 397 -38.39 25.62 10.61
N ALA A 398 -38.40 26.82 10.04
CA ALA A 398 -38.36 27.02 8.58
C ALA A 398 -36.99 26.58 8.00
N ARG A 399 -35.90 26.91 8.69
CA ARG A 399 -34.54 26.44 8.33
C ARG A 399 -34.48 24.92 8.33
N LYS A 400 -34.95 24.28 9.39
CA LYS A 400 -34.97 22.82 9.48
C LYS A 400 -35.74 22.18 8.35
N LYS A 401 -36.96 22.75 8.04
CA LYS A 401 -37.76 22.28 6.90
C LYS A 401 -37.00 22.40 5.57
N ALA A 402 -36.24 23.46 5.38
CA ALA A 402 -35.41 23.65 4.19
C ALA A 402 -34.23 22.68 4.16
N GLU A 403 -33.56 22.41 5.31
CA GLU A 403 -32.50 21.43 5.44
C GLU A 403 -33.01 20.01 5.17
N ASP A 404 -34.17 19.63 5.74
CA ASP A 404 -34.81 18.32 5.50
C ASP A 404 -35.20 18.16 4.01
N PHE A 405 -35.63 19.25 3.34
CA PHE A 405 -35.89 19.24 1.90
C PHE A 405 -34.64 19.02 1.06
N ASP A 406 -33.51 19.60 1.44
CA ASP A 406 -32.22 19.48 0.71
C ASP A 406 -31.41 18.21 1.08
N GLN A 407 -31.78 17.52 2.17
CA GLN A 407 -31.04 16.35 2.66
C GLN A 407 -30.91 15.21 1.62
N PRO A 408 -31.95 14.78 0.89
CA PRO A 408 -31.81 13.74 -0.14
C PRO A 408 -30.94 14.17 -1.31
N VAL A 409 -30.93 15.45 -1.67
CA VAL A 409 -30.04 16.02 -2.69
C VAL A 409 -28.60 15.99 -2.17
N SER A 410 -28.36 16.38 -0.91
CA SER A 410 -27.06 16.31 -0.25
C SER A 410 -26.52 14.88 -0.19
N GLN A 411 -27.37 13.90 0.10
CA GLN A 411 -27.01 12.48 0.09
C GLN A 411 -26.64 12.00 -1.32
N SER A 412 -27.39 12.42 -2.36
CA SER A 412 -27.07 12.10 -3.75
C SER A 412 -25.73 12.72 -4.17
N ILE A 413 -25.45 13.96 -3.78
CA ILE A 413 -24.16 14.60 -3.99
C ILE A 413 -23.06 13.79 -3.33
N ASN A 414 -23.20 13.41 -2.05
CA ASN A 414 -22.18 12.65 -1.34
C ASN A 414 -21.95 11.27 -1.97
N MET A 415 -22.97 10.63 -2.48
CA MET A 415 -22.85 9.37 -3.20
C MET A 415 -22.10 9.55 -4.54
N LEU A 416 -22.47 10.56 -5.32
CA LEU A 416 -21.87 10.81 -6.63
C LEU A 416 -20.44 11.34 -6.50
N TYR A 417 -20.18 12.24 -5.57
CA TYR A 417 -18.86 12.84 -5.33
C TYR A 417 -18.00 12.07 -4.32
N GLY A 418 -18.55 11.06 -3.67
CA GLY A 418 -17.81 10.31 -2.62
C GLY A 418 -16.51 9.69 -3.10
N HIS A 419 -16.44 9.36 -4.38
CA HIS A 419 -15.22 8.83 -5.03
C HIS A 419 -14.26 9.91 -5.54
N ILE A 420 -14.70 11.17 -5.59
CA ILE A 420 -13.94 12.31 -6.15
C ILE A 420 -13.42 13.24 -5.05
N SER A 421 -13.85 13.05 -3.81
CA SER A 421 -13.80 14.09 -2.77
C SER A 421 -12.40 14.41 -2.20
N ASN A 422 -11.33 13.69 -2.56
CA ASN A 422 -10.07 13.76 -1.81
C ASN A 422 -8.85 14.10 -2.63
N ILE A 423 -8.97 15.02 -3.63
CA ILE A 423 -8.08 14.80 -4.76
C ILE A 423 -7.43 16.08 -5.27
N GLN A 424 -7.23 17.05 -4.41
CA GLN A 424 -6.49 18.24 -4.82
C GLN A 424 -5.38 18.64 -3.85
N VAL A 425 -4.19 18.82 -4.36
CA VAL A 425 -3.08 19.48 -3.69
C VAL A 425 -3.03 20.94 -4.18
N ARG A 426 -3.18 21.89 -3.28
CA ARG A 426 -3.23 23.33 -3.58
C ARG A 426 -2.27 24.12 -2.74
N HIS A 427 -1.89 25.30 -3.24
CA HIS A 427 -1.25 26.32 -2.45
C HIS A 427 -2.26 27.06 -1.55
N HIS A 428 -1.87 27.33 -0.32
CA HIS A 428 -2.63 28.14 0.62
C HIS A 428 -1.95 29.51 0.72
N ARG A 429 -2.45 30.51 -0.02
CA ARG A 429 -1.79 31.82 -0.18
C ARG A 429 -1.56 32.62 1.10
N ASP A 430 -2.32 32.33 2.15
CA ASP A 430 -2.39 33.21 3.32
C ASP A 430 -1.80 32.58 4.60
N LYS A 431 -0.94 31.58 4.45
CA LYS A 431 -0.36 30.88 5.60
C LYS A 431 1.17 30.72 5.46
N PRO A 432 1.95 31.78 5.75
CA PRO A 432 3.39 31.67 5.78
C PRO A 432 3.82 30.73 6.92
N LEU A 433 4.94 30.05 6.73
CA LEU A 433 5.57 29.31 7.82
C LEU A 433 6.16 30.30 8.81
N THR A 434 5.88 30.10 10.10
CA THR A 434 6.46 30.91 11.18
C THR A 434 7.24 30.00 12.12
N LEU A 435 8.24 30.59 12.78
CA LEU A 435 8.97 29.92 13.86
C LEU A 435 8.00 29.52 14.99
N PRO A 436 8.21 28.36 15.63
CA PRO A 436 7.35 27.89 16.69
C PRO A 436 7.36 28.80 17.93
N HIS A 437 6.34 28.72 18.76
CA HIS A 437 6.15 29.55 19.95
C HIS A 437 7.24 29.36 21.02
N ASP A 438 7.94 28.26 20.99
CA ASP A 438 9.01 27.84 21.88
C ASP A 438 10.41 27.92 21.25
N TYR A 439 10.56 28.66 20.12
CA TYR A 439 11.85 28.89 19.50
C TYR A 439 12.78 29.64 20.44
N GLN A 440 13.99 29.10 20.69
CA GLN A 440 14.87 29.55 21.77
C GLN A 440 16.25 30.02 21.32
N TYR A 441 16.50 30.11 19.98
CA TYR A 441 17.81 30.47 19.44
C TYR A 441 17.87 31.95 19.06
N ASP A 442 19.09 32.57 19.12
CA ASP A 442 19.33 33.99 18.88
C ASP A 442 19.14 34.43 17.42
N ASN A 443 19.02 33.51 16.48
CA ASN A 443 18.88 33.77 15.04
C ASN A 443 17.42 33.98 14.55
N GLY A 444 16.45 34.10 15.47
CA GLY A 444 15.06 34.41 15.22
C GLY A 444 14.23 34.52 16.48
N SER A 445 12.97 34.95 16.35
CA SER A 445 12.02 35.06 17.45
C SER A 445 10.79 34.23 17.20
N PRO A 446 10.10 33.70 18.26
CA PRO A 446 8.83 33.01 18.09
C PRO A 446 7.84 33.84 17.26
N GLY A 447 7.26 33.18 16.22
CA GLY A 447 6.31 33.84 15.32
C GLY A 447 6.90 34.56 14.13
N ASP A 448 8.21 34.67 14.01
CA ASP A 448 8.87 35.26 12.83
C ASP A 448 8.56 34.43 11.58
N VAL A 449 8.27 35.09 10.47
CA VAL A 449 8.06 34.45 9.18
C VAL A 449 9.37 33.94 8.63
N VAL A 450 9.42 32.63 8.35
CA VAL A 450 10.62 31.97 7.83
C VAL A 450 10.69 32.08 6.31
N LYS A 451 11.82 32.59 5.81
CA LYS A 451 12.13 32.56 4.38
C LYS A 451 12.72 31.22 3.98
N PRO A 452 12.37 30.70 2.78
CA PRO A 452 12.97 29.48 2.26
C PRO A 452 14.50 29.58 2.17
N GLY A 453 15.19 28.49 2.42
CA GLY A 453 16.65 28.38 2.28
C GLY A 453 17.07 26.93 2.19
N THR A 454 18.10 26.64 1.40
CA THR A 454 18.61 25.27 1.20
C THR A 454 19.57 24.88 2.32
N MET A 455 19.65 23.59 2.57
CA MET A 455 20.55 23.00 3.59
C MET A 455 22.01 23.00 3.14
N PHE A 456 22.26 22.95 1.83
CA PHE A 456 23.58 22.88 1.21
C PHE A 456 23.48 23.19 -0.28
N GLY A 457 24.65 23.45 -0.92
CA GLY A 457 24.71 23.83 -2.31
C GLY A 457 24.30 25.29 -2.54
N PRO A 458 24.05 25.70 -3.77
CA PRO A 458 23.63 27.04 -4.09
C PRO A 458 22.25 27.35 -3.49
N GLU A 459 22.10 28.57 -2.96
CA GLU A 459 20.80 29.05 -2.54
C GLU A 459 19.88 29.26 -3.75
N ILE A 460 18.62 28.84 -3.61
CA ILE A 460 17.59 29.06 -4.62
C ILE A 460 17.16 30.52 -4.55
N PRO A 461 17.04 31.23 -5.67
CA PRO A 461 16.47 32.58 -5.70
C PRO A 461 15.07 32.60 -5.07
N PHE A 462 14.75 33.66 -4.36
CA PHE A 462 13.41 33.80 -3.78
C PHE A 462 12.37 34.08 -4.87
N PHE A 463 11.33 33.30 -4.90
CA PHE A 463 10.16 33.44 -5.77
C PHE A 463 8.94 33.81 -4.92
N GLU A 464 8.21 34.85 -5.28
CA GLU A 464 6.95 35.22 -4.62
C GLU A 464 5.85 34.24 -5.02
N GLU A 465 5.85 33.81 -6.29
CA GLU A 465 4.89 32.85 -6.80
C GLU A 465 5.24 31.43 -6.28
N GLN A 466 4.24 30.80 -5.70
CA GLN A 466 4.41 29.55 -4.96
C GLN A 466 4.76 28.36 -5.85
N THR A 467 4.22 28.32 -7.05
CA THR A 467 4.52 27.26 -8.03
C THR A 467 5.96 27.35 -8.51
N GLU A 468 6.44 28.58 -8.81
CA GLU A 468 7.83 28.81 -9.21
C GLU A 468 8.81 28.42 -8.10
N ARG A 469 8.52 28.82 -6.85
CA ARG A 469 9.32 28.46 -5.68
C ARG A 469 9.44 26.95 -5.50
N LYS A 470 8.35 26.23 -5.68
CA LYS A 470 8.31 24.77 -5.57
C LYS A 470 9.05 24.08 -6.72
N ASN A 471 8.87 24.57 -7.94
CA ASN A 471 9.60 24.05 -9.09
C ASN A 471 11.11 24.24 -8.91
N ALA A 472 11.54 25.42 -8.48
CA ALA A 472 12.94 25.70 -8.17
C ALA A 472 13.48 24.79 -7.04
N TYR A 473 12.66 24.51 -6.01
CA TYR A 473 13.02 23.54 -4.98
C TYR A 473 13.16 22.13 -5.54
N ALA A 474 12.25 21.69 -6.41
CA ALA A 474 12.32 20.38 -7.06
C ALA A 474 13.55 20.28 -7.97
N GLU A 475 13.89 21.32 -8.72
CA GLU A 475 15.11 21.40 -9.54
C GLU A 475 16.37 21.32 -8.69
N TRP A 476 16.46 22.09 -7.59
CA TRP A 476 17.58 22.03 -6.65
C TRP A 476 17.73 20.61 -6.06
N LEU A 477 16.62 20.01 -5.62
CA LEU A 477 16.62 18.67 -5.02
C LEU A 477 17.19 17.63 -5.97
N THR A 478 16.80 17.69 -7.25
CA THR A 478 17.15 16.69 -8.28
C THR A 478 18.37 17.10 -9.13
N SER A 479 19.02 18.22 -8.81
CA SER A 479 20.20 18.66 -9.53
C SER A 479 21.34 17.63 -9.45
N PRO A 480 22.03 17.34 -10.55
CA PRO A 480 23.27 16.55 -10.53
C PRO A 480 24.35 17.13 -9.59
N GLU A 481 24.30 18.43 -9.34
CA GLU A 481 25.20 19.13 -8.43
C GLU A 481 24.82 18.96 -6.95
N ASN A 482 23.62 18.42 -6.68
CA ASN A 482 23.21 18.12 -5.31
C ASN A 482 24.07 16.97 -4.76
N PRO A 483 24.88 17.20 -3.72
CA PRO A 483 25.89 16.20 -3.28
C PRO A 483 25.29 14.93 -2.67
N ARG A 484 23.99 14.89 -2.45
CA ARG A 484 23.33 13.76 -1.78
C ARG A 484 22.33 13.02 -2.67
N PHE A 485 21.71 13.70 -3.62
CA PHE A 485 20.65 13.12 -4.45
C PHE A 485 21.12 11.86 -5.22
N THR A 486 22.16 12.01 -6.01
CA THR A 486 22.76 10.91 -6.79
C THR A 486 23.36 9.83 -5.86
N ARG A 487 24.09 10.27 -4.83
CA ARG A 487 24.74 9.39 -3.85
C ARG A 487 23.77 8.41 -3.17
N VAL A 488 22.64 8.92 -2.75
CA VAL A 488 21.67 8.12 -1.98
C VAL A 488 20.97 7.07 -2.84
N ILE A 489 20.56 7.42 -4.06
CA ILE A 489 19.93 6.43 -4.95
C ILE A 489 20.94 5.36 -5.41
N VAL A 490 22.14 5.76 -5.74
CA VAL A 490 23.23 4.85 -6.10
C VAL A 490 23.50 3.86 -4.98
N ASN A 491 23.63 4.33 -3.74
CA ASN A 491 23.87 3.47 -2.59
C ASN A 491 22.71 2.51 -2.30
N ARG A 492 21.45 2.95 -2.50
CA ARG A 492 20.29 2.08 -2.37
C ARG A 492 20.25 0.99 -3.43
N LEU A 493 20.54 1.32 -4.69
CA LEU A 493 20.58 0.32 -5.77
C LEU A 493 21.74 -0.65 -5.58
N TRP A 494 22.90 -0.15 -5.14
CA TRP A 494 24.03 -0.98 -4.75
C TRP A 494 23.65 -1.97 -3.64
N LYS A 495 23.05 -1.48 -2.55
CA LYS A 495 22.54 -2.33 -1.45
C LYS A 495 21.53 -3.38 -1.93
N ARG A 496 20.65 -3.01 -2.86
CA ARG A 496 19.69 -3.97 -3.44
C ARG A 496 20.39 -5.08 -4.22
N ALA A 497 21.43 -4.78 -4.99
CA ALA A 497 22.17 -5.76 -5.76
C ALA A 497 23.06 -6.64 -4.86
N PHE A 498 23.79 -6.04 -3.93
CA PHE A 498 24.87 -6.72 -3.20
C PHE A 498 24.57 -6.98 -1.71
N GLY A 499 23.44 -6.54 -1.20
CA GLY A 499 22.96 -6.83 0.16
C GLY A 499 23.46 -5.89 1.25
N HIS A 500 24.49 -5.09 1.02
CA HIS A 500 25.03 -4.08 1.93
C HIS A 500 25.32 -2.78 1.17
N GLY A 501 25.11 -1.63 1.79
CA GLY A 501 25.44 -0.33 1.20
C GLY A 501 26.94 -0.02 1.25
N LEU A 502 27.40 0.90 0.42
CA LEU A 502 28.75 1.47 0.54
C LEU A 502 28.85 2.37 1.78
N PHE A 503 27.71 2.84 2.26
CA PHE A 503 27.54 3.44 3.59
C PHE A 503 26.19 3.02 4.20
N GLU A 504 26.15 2.91 5.52
CA GLU A 504 24.98 2.53 6.30
C GLU A 504 24.80 3.47 7.51
N PRO A 505 23.57 3.80 7.89
CA PRO A 505 22.31 3.51 7.22
C PRO A 505 22.12 4.34 5.94
N THR A 506 21.43 3.77 4.93
CA THR A 506 21.20 4.42 3.63
C THR A 506 20.39 5.73 3.70
N ASP A 507 19.63 5.89 4.79
CA ASP A 507 18.72 7.02 5.02
C ASP A 507 19.23 8.00 6.12
N ASN A 508 20.50 7.85 6.55
CA ASN A 508 21.12 8.71 7.58
C ASN A 508 22.59 9.00 7.27
N LEU A 509 22.82 9.70 6.18
CA LEU A 509 24.16 10.15 5.77
C LEU A 509 24.54 11.42 6.55
N THR A 510 25.52 11.31 7.43
CA THR A 510 26.11 12.40 8.22
C THR A 510 27.54 12.65 7.79
N ASP A 511 28.16 13.75 8.25
CA ASP A 511 29.59 14.04 8.00
C ASP A 511 30.53 13.00 8.67
N ARG A 512 30.00 12.17 9.59
CA ARG A 512 30.73 11.10 10.29
C ARG A 512 30.50 9.73 9.69
N THR A 513 29.63 9.63 8.68
CA THR A 513 29.29 8.34 8.06
C THR A 513 30.51 7.82 7.31
N GLU A 514 30.98 6.62 7.69
CA GLU A 514 32.07 5.97 7.01
C GLU A 514 31.60 5.41 5.67
N ILE A 515 32.34 5.71 4.62
CA ILE A 515 32.12 5.19 3.26
C ILE A 515 33.19 4.12 3.03
N SER A 516 32.73 2.88 2.81
CA SER A 516 33.63 1.72 2.69
C SER A 516 34.57 1.79 1.47
N HIS A 517 34.08 2.32 0.34
CA HIS A 517 34.80 2.44 -0.93
C HIS A 517 34.55 3.82 -1.56
N PRO A 518 35.24 4.87 -1.12
CA PRO A 518 34.95 6.24 -1.55
C PRO A 518 35.14 6.46 -3.07
N GLU A 519 36.20 5.90 -3.66
CA GLU A 519 36.51 6.03 -5.09
C GLU A 519 35.45 5.32 -5.95
N LEU A 520 35.02 4.12 -5.52
CA LEU A 520 33.95 3.41 -6.18
C LEU A 520 32.63 4.18 -6.11
N LEU A 521 32.28 4.74 -4.94
CA LEU A 521 31.06 5.55 -4.80
C LEU A 521 31.11 6.77 -5.74
N ALA A 522 32.21 7.49 -5.81
CA ALA A 522 32.38 8.61 -6.72
C ALA A 522 32.24 8.19 -8.21
N PHE A 523 32.79 7.03 -8.57
CA PHE A 523 32.61 6.48 -9.91
C PHE A 523 31.14 6.13 -10.20
N LEU A 524 30.44 5.50 -9.27
CA LEU A 524 29.03 5.16 -9.44
C LEU A 524 28.11 6.37 -9.49
N GLU A 525 28.41 7.44 -8.74
CA GLU A 525 27.72 8.73 -8.84
C GLU A 525 27.86 9.33 -10.24
N LYS A 526 29.10 9.34 -10.77
CA LYS A 526 29.37 9.82 -12.13
C LYS A 526 28.69 8.96 -13.18
N LEU A 527 28.74 7.65 -13.05
CA LEU A 527 28.06 6.70 -13.94
C LEU A 527 26.55 6.96 -13.99
N MET A 528 25.90 7.15 -12.83
CA MET A 528 24.46 7.45 -12.77
C MET A 528 24.12 8.75 -13.52
N GLN A 529 24.97 9.78 -13.40
CA GLN A 529 24.79 11.04 -14.11
C GLN A 529 25.01 10.88 -15.62
N ASP A 530 26.03 10.13 -16.04
CA ASP A 530 26.33 9.85 -17.45
C ASP A 530 25.22 9.04 -18.12
N LEU A 531 24.60 8.11 -17.37
CA LEU A 531 23.39 7.37 -17.76
C LEU A 531 22.10 8.22 -17.64
N LYS A 532 22.19 9.52 -17.36
CA LYS A 532 21.04 10.44 -17.23
C LYS A 532 19.96 9.90 -16.30
N PHE A 533 20.37 9.33 -15.17
CA PHE A 533 19.49 8.74 -14.15
C PHE A 533 18.60 7.59 -14.65
N ASP A 534 19.00 6.89 -15.72
CA ASP A 534 18.38 5.65 -16.17
C ASP A 534 18.68 4.51 -15.19
N LEU A 535 17.63 4.13 -14.41
CA LEU A 535 17.78 3.12 -13.37
C LEU A 535 17.95 1.70 -13.92
N ARG A 536 17.35 1.37 -15.08
CA ARG A 536 17.52 0.05 -15.71
C ARG A 536 18.94 -0.10 -16.25
N ALA A 537 19.44 0.91 -16.95
CA ALA A 537 20.81 0.91 -17.45
C ALA A 537 21.83 0.81 -16.31
N PHE A 538 21.64 1.54 -15.22
CA PHE A 538 22.50 1.44 -14.04
C PHE A 538 22.47 0.06 -13.42
N GLN A 539 21.30 -0.55 -13.24
CA GLN A 539 21.17 -1.91 -12.73
C GLN A 539 21.78 -2.95 -13.69
N LYS A 540 21.64 -2.76 -14.99
CA LYS A 540 22.31 -3.60 -16.01
C LYS A 540 23.81 -3.66 -15.74
N VAL A 541 24.47 -2.52 -15.53
CA VAL A 541 25.92 -2.48 -15.18
C VAL A 541 26.21 -3.27 -13.92
N LEU A 542 25.44 -3.09 -12.83
CA LEU A 542 25.65 -3.80 -11.57
C LEU A 542 25.57 -5.33 -11.75
N PHE A 543 24.60 -5.81 -12.53
CA PHE A 543 24.38 -7.26 -12.75
C PHE A 543 25.44 -7.88 -13.69
N HIS A 544 26.14 -7.08 -14.51
CA HIS A 544 27.25 -7.54 -15.36
C HIS A 544 28.57 -7.71 -14.59
N THR A 545 28.70 -7.18 -13.37
CA THR A 545 29.93 -7.29 -12.57
C THR A 545 30.25 -8.74 -12.20
N LYS A 546 31.52 -9.08 -12.09
CA LYS A 546 31.99 -10.34 -11.51
C LYS A 546 31.57 -10.45 -10.05
N LEU A 547 31.56 -9.33 -9.33
CA LEU A 547 31.06 -9.27 -7.95
C LEU A 547 29.66 -9.88 -7.83
N PHE A 548 28.72 -9.57 -8.75
CA PHE A 548 27.37 -10.15 -8.72
C PHE A 548 27.36 -11.68 -8.91
N ARG A 549 28.36 -12.21 -9.62
CA ARG A 549 28.52 -13.66 -9.88
C ARG A 549 29.38 -14.39 -8.85
N ARG A 550 29.78 -13.75 -7.76
CA ARG A 550 30.52 -14.38 -6.66
C ARG A 550 29.58 -15.10 -5.68
N GLU A 551 30.10 -16.14 -4.98
CA GLU A 551 29.40 -16.75 -3.86
C GLU A 551 29.10 -15.72 -2.77
N MET A 552 27.94 -15.86 -2.15
CA MET A 552 27.49 -14.96 -1.08
C MET A 552 28.40 -15.08 0.16
N HIS A 553 28.71 -13.93 0.75
CA HIS A 553 29.37 -13.86 2.03
C HIS A 553 28.37 -14.24 3.14
N ARG A 554 28.76 -15.14 4.05
CA ARG A 554 27.87 -15.80 5.01
C ARG A 554 28.06 -15.31 6.45
N GLU A 555 29.10 -14.52 6.72
CA GLU A 555 29.34 -14.00 8.05
C GLU A 555 28.35 -12.91 8.45
N ASP A 556 28.08 -12.84 9.74
CA ASP A 556 27.17 -11.83 10.29
C ASP A 556 27.92 -10.50 10.49
N HIS A 557 27.52 -9.48 9.74
CA HIS A 557 28.07 -8.11 9.82
C HIS A 557 27.30 -7.20 10.78
N SER A 558 26.32 -7.73 11.54
CA SER A 558 25.53 -6.96 12.50
C SER A 558 26.34 -6.37 13.67
N MET A 559 27.56 -6.88 13.89
CA MET A 559 28.45 -6.52 15.00
C MET A 559 29.47 -5.41 14.66
N GLY A 560 29.24 -4.62 13.61
CA GLY A 560 30.16 -3.55 13.22
C GLY A 560 31.44 -4.01 12.50
N ILE A 561 31.46 -5.25 12.00
CA ILE A 561 32.58 -5.77 11.18
C ILE A 561 32.48 -5.08 9.81
N LYS A 562 33.63 -4.57 9.32
CA LYS A 562 33.71 -3.92 8.00
C LYS A 562 33.42 -4.94 6.89
N PHE A 563 32.55 -4.59 5.97
CA PHE A 563 32.19 -5.42 4.82
C PHE A 563 33.04 -5.05 3.60
N HIS A 564 33.81 -5.99 3.08
CA HIS A 564 34.83 -5.77 2.02
C HIS A 564 34.35 -6.17 0.62
N PHE A 565 33.14 -6.65 0.43
CA PHE A 565 32.57 -7.09 -0.85
C PHE A 565 33.37 -8.17 -1.57
N ALA A 566 33.94 -9.13 -0.83
CA ALA A 566 34.54 -10.33 -1.45
C ALA A 566 33.50 -11.15 -2.26
N GLY A 567 32.24 -10.98 -1.96
CA GLY A 567 31.03 -11.43 -2.65
C GLY A 567 29.81 -10.69 -2.09
N PRO A 568 28.61 -10.79 -2.68
CA PRO A 568 27.41 -10.20 -2.14
C PRO A 568 27.07 -10.74 -0.77
N LEU A 569 26.40 -9.96 0.08
CA LEU A 569 25.96 -10.41 1.40
C LEU A 569 24.76 -11.37 1.27
N LEU A 570 24.82 -12.50 1.98
CA LEU A 570 23.71 -13.44 2.05
C LEU A 570 22.48 -12.76 2.68
N LYS A 571 21.40 -12.70 1.93
CA LYS A 571 20.16 -12.09 2.38
C LYS A 571 18.96 -13.03 2.25
N ARG A 572 18.04 -12.92 3.17
CA ARG A 572 16.75 -13.56 3.06
C ARG A 572 15.92 -12.88 1.97
N MET A 573 15.14 -13.65 1.23
CA MET A 573 14.15 -13.13 0.32
C MET A 573 13.12 -12.26 1.08
N SER A 574 12.64 -11.19 0.46
CA SER A 574 11.52 -10.41 1.02
C SER A 574 10.24 -11.24 1.08
N ALA A 575 9.26 -10.79 1.86
CA ALA A 575 7.95 -11.43 1.92
C ALA A 575 7.32 -11.58 0.53
N GLU A 576 7.46 -10.56 -0.31
CA GLU A 576 6.95 -10.52 -1.68
C GLU A 576 7.69 -11.51 -2.58
N GLN A 577 9.02 -11.61 -2.46
CA GLN A 577 9.82 -12.55 -3.25
C GLN A 577 9.49 -14.01 -2.91
N ILE A 578 9.30 -14.33 -1.62
CA ILE A 578 8.91 -15.70 -1.21
C ILE A 578 7.50 -16.00 -1.72
N TRP A 579 6.56 -15.07 -1.55
CA TRP A 579 5.17 -15.24 -2.00
C TRP A 579 5.08 -15.41 -3.52
N ASP A 580 5.75 -14.55 -4.28
CA ASP A 580 5.75 -14.59 -5.74
C ASP A 580 6.44 -15.86 -6.27
N SER A 581 7.47 -16.36 -5.58
CA SER A 581 8.12 -17.64 -5.88
C SER A 581 7.19 -18.83 -5.64
N ILE A 582 6.44 -18.84 -4.54
CA ILE A 582 5.42 -19.86 -4.27
C ILE A 582 4.31 -19.79 -5.32
N THR A 583 3.89 -18.56 -5.69
CA THR A 583 2.86 -18.35 -6.72
C THR A 583 3.32 -18.89 -8.07
N THR A 584 4.59 -18.76 -8.43
CA THR A 584 5.17 -19.35 -9.68
C THR A 584 5.06 -20.89 -9.73
N LEU A 585 5.17 -21.56 -8.59
CA LEU A 585 5.00 -23.02 -8.52
C LEU A 585 3.53 -23.47 -8.66
N ILE A 586 2.58 -22.57 -8.43
CA ILE A 586 1.15 -22.89 -8.37
C ILE A 586 0.41 -22.39 -9.61
N LEU A 587 0.62 -21.13 -10.03
CA LEU A 587 -0.13 -20.48 -11.11
C LEU A 587 0.68 -20.36 -12.40
N PRO A 588 0.08 -20.63 -13.57
CA PRO A 588 0.69 -20.30 -14.84
C PRO A 588 0.65 -18.78 -15.08
N ASN A 589 1.49 -18.30 -16.02
CA ASN A 589 1.50 -16.91 -16.47
C ASN A 589 1.55 -15.87 -15.32
N VAL A 590 2.33 -16.19 -14.27
CA VAL A 590 2.33 -15.46 -13.00
C VAL A 590 2.58 -13.95 -13.17
N ASP A 591 3.42 -13.51 -14.11
CA ASP A 591 3.76 -12.10 -14.31
C ASP A 591 2.61 -11.29 -14.94
N THR A 592 1.73 -11.97 -15.68
CA THR A 592 0.58 -11.35 -16.37
C THR A 592 -0.76 -11.68 -15.70
N TYR A 593 -0.77 -12.53 -14.66
CA TYR A 593 -1.98 -12.86 -13.91
C TYR A 593 -2.35 -11.71 -12.96
N ALA A 594 -3.37 -10.95 -13.33
CA ALA A 594 -3.83 -9.77 -12.58
C ALA A 594 -5.36 -9.78 -12.36
N PRO A 595 -5.87 -10.62 -11.43
CA PRO A 595 -7.31 -10.89 -11.29
C PRO A 595 -8.13 -9.64 -10.92
N ASN A 596 -7.51 -8.61 -10.36
CA ASN A 596 -8.16 -7.36 -9.98
C ASN A 596 -7.94 -6.21 -10.98
N ARG A 597 -7.14 -6.42 -12.05
CA ARG A 597 -6.73 -5.36 -12.99
C ARG A 597 -7.91 -4.71 -13.69
N LYS A 598 -8.78 -5.52 -14.31
CA LYS A 598 -9.99 -5.03 -14.97
C LYS A 598 -10.84 -4.19 -14.02
N ARG A 599 -11.11 -4.72 -12.82
CA ARG A 599 -11.89 -4.00 -11.81
C ARG A 599 -11.24 -2.67 -11.39
N THR A 600 -9.91 -2.63 -11.29
CA THR A 600 -9.14 -1.42 -10.98
C THR A 600 -9.30 -0.38 -12.08
N LEU A 601 -9.11 -0.78 -13.35
CA LEU A 601 -9.27 0.10 -14.51
C LEU A 601 -10.70 0.60 -14.66
N ASP A 602 -11.70 -0.28 -14.53
CA ASP A 602 -13.13 0.09 -14.56
C ASP A 602 -13.48 1.12 -13.47
N ARG A 603 -12.84 1.00 -12.30
CA ARG A 603 -13.01 1.96 -11.21
C ARG A 603 -12.41 3.31 -11.54
N ILE A 604 -11.19 3.35 -12.09
CA ILE A 604 -10.54 4.58 -12.57
C ILE A 604 -11.43 5.25 -13.61
N ALA A 605 -11.78 4.53 -14.67
CA ALA A 605 -12.64 5.02 -15.75
C ALA A 605 -13.97 5.59 -15.22
N ARG A 606 -14.61 4.87 -14.33
CA ARG A 606 -15.87 5.31 -13.72
C ARG A 606 -15.69 6.59 -12.91
N THR A 607 -14.60 6.72 -12.17
CA THR A 607 -14.34 7.90 -11.33
C THR A 607 -14.05 9.13 -12.19
N GLU A 608 -13.25 9.00 -13.24
CA GLU A 608 -12.98 10.05 -14.23
C GLU A 608 -14.27 10.48 -14.92
N ALA A 609 -15.08 9.52 -15.33
CA ALA A 609 -16.36 9.75 -15.94
C ALA A 609 -17.34 10.53 -15.05
N ILE A 610 -17.40 10.18 -13.77
CA ILE A 610 -18.18 10.92 -12.77
C ILE A 610 -17.68 12.35 -12.65
N TYR A 611 -16.36 12.54 -12.56
CA TYR A 611 -15.76 13.85 -12.46
C TYR A 611 -16.11 14.73 -13.65
N GLN A 612 -15.89 14.25 -14.87
CA GLN A 612 -16.19 14.98 -16.11
C GLN A 612 -17.67 15.32 -16.21
N SER A 613 -18.57 14.42 -15.82
CA SER A 613 -20.02 14.67 -15.86
C SER A 613 -20.50 15.69 -14.83
N LEU A 614 -19.79 15.85 -13.72
CA LEU A 614 -20.20 16.75 -12.63
C LEU A 614 -19.43 18.07 -12.62
N GLU A 615 -18.10 18.01 -12.75
CA GLU A 615 -17.23 19.20 -12.65
C GLU A 615 -16.83 19.76 -14.02
N GLY A 616 -16.75 18.92 -15.06
CA GLY A 616 -16.45 19.34 -16.42
C GLY A 616 -17.63 20.01 -17.16
N ARG A 617 -18.82 20.06 -16.53
CA ARG A 617 -20.02 20.65 -17.12
C ARG A 617 -20.42 21.96 -16.46
N PRO A 618 -21.15 22.87 -17.20
CA PRO A 618 -21.69 24.06 -16.61
C PRO A 618 -22.62 23.76 -15.42
N PHE A 619 -22.57 24.62 -14.40
CA PHE A 619 -23.38 24.46 -13.19
C PHE A 619 -24.88 24.37 -13.47
N GLU A 620 -25.35 25.14 -14.43
CA GLU A 620 -26.73 25.24 -14.86
C GLU A 620 -27.28 23.92 -15.42
N GLU A 621 -26.41 23.07 -15.97
CA GLU A 621 -26.76 21.74 -16.46
C GLU A 621 -26.71 20.69 -15.34
N VAL A 622 -25.75 20.82 -14.42
CA VAL A 622 -25.50 19.84 -13.34
C VAL A 622 -26.55 19.95 -12.24
N LEU A 623 -26.95 21.17 -11.85
CA LEU A 623 -27.88 21.39 -10.73
C LEU A 623 -29.26 20.72 -10.93
N PRO A 624 -29.91 20.82 -12.08
CA PRO A 624 -31.19 20.16 -12.32
C PRO A 624 -31.10 18.63 -12.21
N ARG A 625 -30.06 18.04 -12.77
CA ARG A 625 -29.82 16.57 -12.74
C ARG A 625 -29.63 16.07 -11.31
N ILE A 626 -28.83 16.77 -10.50
CA ILE A 626 -28.64 16.42 -9.09
C ILE A 626 -29.93 16.60 -8.28
N ARG A 627 -30.71 17.61 -8.56
CA ARG A 627 -32.04 17.81 -7.93
C ARG A 627 -33.00 16.68 -8.27
N GLU A 628 -33.01 16.23 -9.52
CA GLU A 628 -33.81 15.09 -9.95
C GLU A 628 -33.36 13.80 -9.28
N ALA A 629 -32.06 13.51 -9.23
CA ALA A 629 -31.50 12.38 -8.47
C ALA A 629 -31.89 12.44 -6.97
N GLY A 630 -31.90 13.64 -6.38
CA GLY A 630 -32.38 13.86 -5.03
C GLY A 630 -33.88 13.61 -4.86
N ALA A 631 -34.71 13.96 -5.84
CA ALA A 631 -36.13 13.69 -5.81
C ALA A 631 -36.43 12.18 -5.91
N GLN A 632 -35.73 11.46 -6.80
CA GLN A 632 -35.84 9.99 -6.89
C GLN A 632 -35.42 9.32 -5.57
N ARG A 633 -34.36 9.79 -4.95
CA ARG A 633 -33.91 9.25 -3.66
C ARG A 633 -34.93 9.49 -2.55
N ARG A 634 -35.59 10.64 -2.51
CA ARG A 634 -36.66 10.96 -1.57
C ARG A 634 -37.85 10.00 -1.70
N ASN A 635 -38.29 9.74 -2.94
CA ASN A 635 -39.32 8.76 -3.22
C ASN A 635 -38.99 7.36 -2.72
N ILE A 636 -37.74 6.91 -2.93
CA ILE A 636 -37.29 5.62 -2.40
C ILE A 636 -37.20 5.59 -0.87
N GLN A 637 -36.80 6.69 -0.21
CA GLN A 637 -36.81 6.77 1.26
C GLN A 637 -38.22 6.64 1.84
N GLU A 638 -39.20 7.26 1.20
CA GLU A 638 -40.63 7.13 1.59
C GLU A 638 -41.10 5.68 1.42
N GLN A 639 -40.76 5.04 0.29
CA GLN A 639 -41.06 3.63 0.08
C GLN A 639 -40.30 2.71 1.10
N GLN A 640 -39.09 3.02 1.45
CA GLN A 640 -38.29 2.27 2.44
C GLN A 640 -38.99 2.21 3.78
N ILE A 641 -39.49 3.30 4.28
CA ILE A 641 -40.29 3.36 5.52
C ILE A 641 -41.49 2.39 5.45
N SER A 642 -42.17 2.38 4.31
CA SER A 642 -43.31 1.44 4.10
C SER A 642 -42.87 -0.03 4.10
N TYR A 643 -41.72 -0.34 3.44
CA TYR A 643 -41.17 -1.69 3.41
C TYR A 643 -40.63 -2.15 4.78
N GLU A 644 -39.99 -1.28 5.53
CA GLU A 644 -39.53 -1.58 6.89
C GLU A 644 -40.67 -1.95 7.82
N LYS A 645 -41.83 -1.24 7.68
CA LYS A 645 -43.04 -1.62 8.40
C LYS A 645 -43.53 -3.00 8.00
N LYS A 646 -43.62 -3.33 6.71
CA LYS A 646 -44.04 -4.65 6.21
C LYS A 646 -43.10 -5.76 6.65
N ILE A 647 -41.77 -5.51 6.64
CA ILE A 647 -40.76 -6.46 7.10
C ILE A 647 -40.93 -6.70 8.61
N SER A 648 -41.13 -5.66 9.38
CA SER A 648 -41.36 -5.77 10.84
C SER A 648 -42.64 -6.55 11.17
N GLU A 649 -43.74 -6.27 10.46
CA GLU A 649 -45.02 -6.98 10.61
C GLU A 649 -44.88 -8.47 10.23
N ALA A 650 -44.16 -8.79 9.14
CA ALA A 650 -43.89 -10.18 8.73
C ALA A 650 -43.02 -10.95 9.77
N TYR A 651 -42.02 -10.30 10.36
CA TYR A 651 -41.27 -10.91 11.48
C TYR A 651 -42.12 -11.10 12.72
N ALA A 652 -42.99 -10.14 13.05
CA ALA A 652 -43.88 -10.23 14.20
C ALA A 652 -44.91 -11.36 14.07
N SER A 653 -45.35 -11.64 12.84
CA SER A 653 -46.23 -12.78 12.53
C SER A 653 -45.51 -14.11 12.39
N GLY A 654 -44.20 -14.16 12.48
CA GLY A 654 -43.41 -15.40 12.34
C GLY A 654 -43.14 -15.80 10.86
N ASP A 655 -43.62 -15.03 9.89
CA ASP A 655 -43.41 -15.32 8.47
C ASP A 655 -42.06 -14.80 7.97
N ASN A 656 -41.02 -15.58 8.28
CA ASN A 656 -39.65 -15.26 7.89
C ASN A 656 -39.42 -15.29 6.35
N ALA A 657 -40.25 -16.04 5.60
CA ALA A 657 -40.15 -16.12 4.15
C ALA A 657 -40.65 -14.81 3.52
N LEU A 658 -41.78 -14.30 3.98
CA LEU A 658 -42.35 -13.04 3.54
C LEU A 658 -41.43 -11.85 3.90
N ALA A 659 -40.86 -11.85 5.12
CA ALA A 659 -39.90 -10.82 5.54
C ALA A 659 -38.65 -10.79 4.63
N ARG A 660 -38.09 -11.95 4.27
CA ARG A 660 -36.95 -12.05 3.31
C ARG A 660 -37.35 -11.53 1.93
N ARG A 661 -38.55 -11.88 1.43
CA ARG A 661 -39.06 -11.39 0.15
C ARG A 661 -39.14 -9.86 0.12
N PHE A 662 -39.76 -9.25 1.13
CA PHE A 662 -39.85 -7.77 1.20
C PHE A 662 -38.47 -7.12 1.32
N THR A 663 -37.52 -7.77 2.01
CA THR A 663 -36.13 -7.29 2.09
C THR A 663 -35.45 -7.29 0.72
N GLU A 664 -35.62 -8.36 -0.08
CA GLU A 664 -35.04 -8.44 -1.43
C GLU A 664 -35.71 -7.48 -2.41
N GLU A 665 -37.04 -7.33 -2.34
CA GLU A 665 -37.77 -6.34 -3.14
C GLU A 665 -37.28 -4.90 -2.86
N LEU A 666 -37.04 -4.55 -1.58
CA LEU A 666 -36.50 -3.25 -1.22
C LEU A 666 -35.07 -3.06 -1.74
N LYS A 667 -34.21 -4.07 -1.59
CA LYS A 667 -32.85 -4.02 -2.12
C LYS A 667 -32.83 -3.84 -3.64
N GLN A 668 -33.74 -4.51 -4.36
CA GLN A 668 -33.82 -4.35 -5.80
C GLN A 668 -34.25 -2.94 -6.19
N LYS A 669 -35.26 -2.39 -5.54
CA LYS A 669 -35.72 -1.01 -5.77
C LYS A 669 -34.61 0.02 -5.52
N VAL A 670 -33.81 -0.17 -4.47
CA VAL A 670 -32.66 0.70 -4.18
C VAL A 670 -31.62 0.61 -5.30
N ARG A 671 -31.28 -0.61 -5.74
CA ARG A 671 -30.35 -0.83 -6.88
C ARG A 671 -30.84 -0.17 -8.17
N ASP A 672 -32.12 -0.31 -8.48
CA ASP A 672 -32.72 0.28 -9.68
C ASP A 672 -32.68 1.80 -9.63
N MET A 673 -32.98 2.40 -8.49
CA MET A 673 -32.88 3.86 -8.29
C MET A 673 -31.41 4.32 -8.43
N GLU A 674 -30.45 3.61 -7.84
CA GLU A 674 -29.04 3.95 -7.95
C GLU A 674 -28.53 3.84 -9.40
N LYS A 675 -29.02 2.83 -10.15
CA LYS A 675 -28.76 2.72 -11.58
C LYS A 675 -29.36 3.91 -12.34
N GLN A 676 -30.63 4.24 -12.11
CA GLN A 676 -31.29 5.39 -12.74
C GLN A 676 -30.57 6.71 -12.42
N ASN A 677 -30.15 6.92 -11.18
CA ASN A 677 -29.40 8.12 -10.80
C ASN A 677 -28.04 8.20 -11.51
N ARG A 678 -27.37 7.05 -11.68
CA ARG A 678 -26.14 7.01 -12.50
C ARG A 678 -26.45 7.35 -13.95
N ASP A 679 -27.44 6.72 -14.55
CA ASP A 679 -27.82 6.95 -15.95
C ASP A 679 -28.23 8.39 -16.21
N LEU A 680 -28.94 9.02 -15.26
CA LEU A 680 -29.32 10.44 -15.33
C LEU A 680 -28.11 11.39 -15.39
N VAL A 681 -27.02 11.03 -14.67
CA VAL A 681 -25.79 11.83 -14.64
C VAL A 681 -24.91 11.52 -15.85
N PHE A 682 -24.97 10.28 -16.38
CA PHE A 682 -24.05 9.74 -17.39
C PHE A 682 -24.62 9.57 -18.80
N VAL A 683 -25.81 10.09 -19.11
CA VAL A 683 -26.57 9.85 -20.36
C VAL A 683 -25.76 10.07 -21.67
N GLU A 684 -24.70 10.85 -21.66
CA GLU A 684 -23.96 11.20 -22.90
C GLU A 684 -22.54 10.58 -23.01
N MET A 685 -22.14 9.74 -22.08
CA MET A 685 -20.78 9.16 -22.13
C MET A 685 -20.59 8.05 -23.17
N ARG A 686 -21.66 7.58 -23.79
CA ARG A 686 -21.59 6.57 -24.86
C ARG A 686 -21.12 7.14 -26.21
N GLN A 687 -20.86 8.44 -26.32
CA GLN A 687 -20.54 9.10 -27.60
C GLN A 687 -19.20 9.87 -27.63
N SER A 688 -18.46 10.00 -26.53
CA SER A 688 -17.14 10.63 -26.57
C SER A 688 -16.03 9.57 -26.48
N ASP A 689 -15.54 9.13 -27.62
CA ASP A 689 -14.40 8.23 -27.80
C ASP A 689 -13.04 8.87 -27.51
N GLU A 690 -12.99 10.01 -26.84
CA GLU A 690 -11.72 10.58 -26.35
C GLU A 690 -11.46 10.16 -24.92
N SER A 691 -11.03 8.92 -24.75
CA SER A 691 -10.44 8.42 -23.50
C SER A 691 -9.16 9.20 -23.19
N SER A 692 -8.97 9.52 -21.90
CA SER A 692 -7.73 10.09 -21.37
C SER A 692 -6.50 9.32 -21.93
N PRO A 693 -5.40 10.02 -22.29
CA PRO A 693 -4.19 9.37 -22.82
C PRO A 693 -3.68 8.22 -21.96
N MET A 694 -3.87 8.30 -20.64
CA MET A 694 -3.56 7.25 -19.68
C MET A 694 -4.47 6.03 -19.84
N MET A 695 -5.74 6.23 -20.23
CA MET A 695 -6.72 5.18 -20.47
C MET A 695 -6.47 4.41 -21.76
N MET A 696 -6.19 5.10 -22.89
CA MET A 696 -5.89 4.44 -24.16
C MET A 696 -4.67 3.52 -24.05
N ARG A 697 -3.62 3.98 -23.37
CA ARG A 697 -2.37 3.23 -23.20
C ARG A 697 -2.53 2.04 -22.27
N ASN A 698 -3.28 2.21 -21.16
CA ASN A 698 -3.61 1.13 -20.25
C ASN A 698 -4.59 0.09 -20.84
N SER A 699 -5.47 0.49 -21.75
CA SER A 699 -6.37 -0.41 -22.49
C SER A 699 -5.59 -1.38 -23.37
N MET A 700 -4.66 -0.89 -24.20
CA MET A 700 -3.87 -1.74 -25.10
C MET A 700 -3.02 -2.80 -24.35
N MET A 701 -2.50 -2.46 -23.15
CA MET A 701 -1.75 -3.43 -22.33
C MET A 701 -2.65 -4.33 -21.48
N SER A 702 -3.91 -3.93 -21.23
CA SER A 702 -4.85 -4.72 -20.44
C SER A 702 -5.35 -5.95 -21.20
N ASP A 703 -5.35 -5.94 -22.53
CA ASP A 703 -5.94 -7.01 -23.32
C ASP A 703 -5.16 -8.32 -23.19
N GLY A 704 -3.83 -8.28 -23.29
CA GLY A 704 -2.98 -9.47 -23.08
C GLY A 704 -3.03 -9.97 -21.62
N MET A 705 -2.96 -9.08 -20.64
CA MET A 705 -3.09 -9.44 -19.22
C MET A 705 -4.50 -9.97 -18.87
N THR A 706 -5.54 -9.45 -19.53
CA THR A 706 -6.91 -9.91 -19.34
C THR A 706 -7.12 -11.30 -19.93
N ALA A 707 -6.61 -11.58 -21.14
CA ALA A 707 -6.68 -12.89 -21.76
C ALA A 707 -6.00 -13.98 -20.91
N ASN A 708 -4.75 -13.76 -20.49
CA ASN A 708 -4.02 -14.68 -19.60
C ASN A 708 -4.69 -14.86 -18.24
N THR A 709 -5.31 -13.83 -17.71
CA THR A 709 -6.08 -13.89 -16.44
C THR A 709 -7.34 -14.74 -16.63
N LEU A 710 -8.06 -14.57 -17.73
CA LEU A 710 -9.24 -15.37 -18.06
C LEU A 710 -8.88 -16.84 -18.23
N GLU A 711 -7.82 -17.15 -18.99
CA GLU A 711 -7.33 -18.52 -19.18
C GLU A 711 -6.95 -19.17 -17.85
N THR A 712 -6.21 -18.47 -17.00
CA THR A 712 -5.82 -18.96 -15.67
C THR A 712 -7.05 -19.20 -14.78
N ASN A 713 -8.03 -18.29 -14.77
CA ASN A 713 -9.27 -18.44 -14.01
C ASN A 713 -10.12 -19.62 -14.55
N GLU A 714 -10.16 -19.82 -15.86
CA GLU A 714 -10.84 -20.96 -16.47
C GLU A 714 -10.18 -22.27 -16.06
N ARG A 715 -8.84 -22.35 -16.11
CA ARG A 715 -8.09 -23.51 -15.61
C ARG A 715 -8.40 -23.80 -14.15
N ILE A 716 -8.42 -22.80 -13.28
CA ILE A 716 -8.76 -22.94 -11.86
C ILE A 716 -10.20 -23.44 -11.68
N SER A 717 -11.14 -22.89 -12.43
CA SER A 717 -12.55 -23.27 -12.35
C SER A 717 -12.81 -24.71 -12.81
N LYS A 718 -12.06 -25.16 -13.83
CA LYS A 718 -12.10 -26.52 -14.37
C LYS A 718 -11.29 -27.55 -13.56
N ALA A 719 -10.57 -27.13 -12.51
CA ALA A 719 -9.78 -28.01 -11.66
C ALA A 719 -10.62 -29.16 -11.10
N LYS A 720 -10.13 -30.39 -11.23
CA LYS A 720 -10.82 -31.63 -10.82
C LYS A 720 -9.92 -32.47 -9.91
N PRO A 721 -10.52 -33.31 -9.02
CA PRO A 721 -9.74 -34.30 -8.28
C PRO A 721 -9.21 -35.37 -9.24
N ARG A 722 -8.07 -35.94 -8.91
CA ARG A 722 -7.53 -37.10 -9.66
C ARG A 722 -8.48 -38.29 -9.55
N LYS A 723 -8.50 -39.11 -10.58
CA LYS A 723 -9.18 -40.38 -10.54
C LYS A 723 -8.38 -41.39 -9.71
N ALA A 724 -9.08 -42.21 -8.94
CA ALA A 724 -8.43 -43.27 -8.18
C ALA A 724 -7.70 -44.25 -9.13
N PRO A 725 -6.48 -44.70 -8.77
CA PRO A 725 -5.77 -45.74 -9.53
C PRO A 725 -6.58 -47.01 -9.67
N GLU A 726 -6.30 -47.74 -10.72
CA GLU A 726 -6.91 -49.10 -10.89
C GLU A 726 -6.33 -50.09 -9.87
N GLY A 727 -7.15 -51.04 -9.41
CA GLY A 727 -6.71 -52.06 -8.45
C GLY A 727 -6.95 -51.76 -6.99
N LEU A 728 -7.42 -50.55 -6.62
CA LEU A 728 -7.80 -50.25 -5.25
C LEU A 728 -9.11 -50.93 -4.84
N ASP A 729 -9.13 -51.48 -3.63
CA ASP A 729 -10.37 -51.94 -3.01
C ASP A 729 -11.34 -50.79 -2.71
N GLN A 730 -12.59 -51.11 -2.33
CA GLN A 730 -13.65 -50.11 -2.11
C GLN A 730 -13.30 -49.10 -1.00
N ASN A 731 -12.64 -49.54 0.08
CA ASN A 731 -12.24 -48.68 1.19
C ASN A 731 -11.07 -47.77 0.80
N GLN A 732 -10.08 -48.34 0.13
CA GLN A 732 -8.94 -47.59 -0.39
C GLN A 732 -9.38 -46.53 -1.40
N ARG A 733 -10.30 -46.85 -2.31
CA ARG A 733 -10.89 -45.91 -3.26
C ARG A 733 -11.65 -44.78 -2.57
N ARG A 734 -12.43 -45.10 -1.53
CA ARG A 734 -13.14 -44.07 -0.75
C ARG A 734 -12.19 -43.11 -0.06
N LEU A 735 -11.12 -43.61 0.58
CA LEU A 735 -10.11 -42.80 1.24
C LEU A 735 -9.35 -41.95 0.22
N TRP A 736 -9.02 -42.51 -0.95
CA TRP A 736 -8.42 -41.77 -2.03
C TRP A 736 -9.29 -40.59 -2.50
N ASP A 737 -10.57 -40.87 -2.81
CA ASP A 737 -11.52 -39.86 -3.25
C ASP A 737 -11.74 -38.76 -2.22
N GLU A 738 -11.76 -39.08 -0.94
CA GLU A 738 -11.89 -38.12 0.15
C GLU A 738 -10.64 -37.22 0.24
N ARG A 739 -9.44 -37.80 0.17
CA ARG A 739 -8.16 -37.08 0.16
C ARG A 739 -8.06 -36.13 -1.04
N GLU A 740 -8.40 -36.62 -2.24
CA GLU A 740 -8.32 -35.78 -3.45
C GLU A 740 -9.33 -34.62 -3.42
N ARG A 741 -10.55 -34.86 -2.90
CA ARG A 741 -11.52 -33.77 -2.70
C ARG A 741 -11.04 -32.74 -1.67
N LEU A 742 -10.38 -33.17 -0.61
CA LEU A 742 -9.79 -32.29 0.38
C LEU A 742 -8.63 -31.48 -0.22
N SER A 743 -7.72 -32.14 -0.94
CA SER A 743 -6.61 -31.49 -1.64
C SER A 743 -7.11 -30.45 -2.64
N LEU A 744 -8.13 -30.77 -3.44
CA LEU A 744 -8.73 -29.80 -4.37
C LEU A 744 -9.41 -28.63 -3.65
N ARG A 745 -10.03 -28.87 -2.50
CA ARG A 745 -10.60 -27.79 -1.68
C ARG A 745 -9.51 -26.85 -1.21
N HIS A 746 -8.43 -27.36 -0.64
CA HIS A 746 -7.29 -26.55 -0.20
C HIS A 746 -6.66 -25.81 -1.36
N PHE A 747 -6.46 -26.46 -2.50
CA PHE A 747 -5.96 -25.79 -3.70
C PHE A 747 -6.82 -24.57 -4.08
N ARG A 748 -8.15 -24.74 -4.17
CA ARG A 748 -9.07 -23.66 -4.51
C ARG A 748 -9.11 -22.55 -3.49
N GLU A 749 -9.00 -22.85 -2.19
CA GLU A 749 -8.93 -21.87 -1.12
C GLU A 749 -7.65 -21.03 -1.22
N VAL A 750 -6.51 -21.67 -1.44
CA VAL A 750 -5.22 -21.01 -1.58
C VAL A 750 -5.19 -20.15 -2.85
N VAL A 751 -5.53 -20.72 -4.00
CA VAL A 751 -5.43 -20.05 -5.31
C VAL A 751 -6.36 -18.85 -5.42
N ARG A 752 -7.55 -18.91 -4.81
CA ARG A 752 -8.48 -17.77 -4.77
C ARG A 752 -7.88 -16.51 -4.14
N LEU A 753 -6.88 -16.66 -3.30
CA LEU A 753 -6.19 -15.55 -2.63
C LEU A 753 -4.85 -15.20 -3.30
N MET A 754 -4.47 -15.95 -4.35
CA MET A 754 -3.17 -15.78 -4.99
C MET A 754 -3.22 -14.81 -6.17
N ALA A 755 -2.26 -13.94 -6.18
CA ALA A 755 -1.77 -13.14 -7.28
C ALA A 755 -0.36 -12.70 -6.90
N ARG A 756 0.39 -12.10 -7.81
CA ARG A 756 1.65 -11.45 -7.42
C ARG A 756 1.42 -10.43 -6.32
N ALA A 757 2.40 -10.25 -5.44
CA ALA A 757 2.30 -9.34 -4.30
C ALA A 757 1.93 -7.91 -4.71
N VAL A 758 2.31 -7.47 -5.92
CA VAL A 758 1.96 -6.15 -6.49
C VAL A 758 0.46 -5.96 -6.74
N GLU A 759 -0.28 -7.04 -6.92
CA GLU A 759 -1.73 -7.04 -7.17
C GLU A 759 -2.55 -7.21 -5.88
N LEU A 760 -1.89 -7.45 -4.75
CA LEU A 760 -2.53 -7.64 -3.45
C LEU A 760 -2.52 -6.37 -2.60
N ASP A 761 -3.33 -6.37 -1.55
CA ASP A 761 -3.35 -5.27 -0.57
C ASP A 761 -1.97 -5.10 0.10
N SER A 762 -1.48 -3.86 0.19
CA SER A 762 -0.29 -3.49 0.94
C SER A 762 -0.61 -2.27 1.85
N PRO A 763 -0.49 -2.40 3.17
CA PRO A 763 -0.17 -3.63 3.90
C PRO A 763 -1.28 -4.69 3.79
N ALA A 764 -0.88 -5.94 3.68
CA ALA A 764 -1.80 -7.06 3.70
C ALA A 764 -2.54 -7.17 5.04
N ARG A 765 -3.67 -7.88 5.06
CA ARG A 765 -4.45 -8.10 6.30
C ARG A 765 -3.65 -8.93 7.30
N ARG A 766 -3.89 -8.73 8.60
CA ARG A 766 -3.30 -9.59 9.65
C ARG A 766 -3.66 -11.06 9.39
N GLY A 767 -2.68 -11.95 9.53
CA GLY A 767 -2.81 -13.38 9.23
C GLY A 767 -2.60 -13.73 7.74
N HIS A 768 -2.34 -12.76 6.88
CA HIS A 768 -1.91 -13.02 5.51
C HIS A 768 -0.38 -13.20 5.48
N PHE A 769 0.08 -14.15 4.66
CA PHE A 769 1.50 -14.47 4.49
C PHE A 769 2.41 -13.24 4.38
N LEU A 770 2.09 -12.32 3.47
CA LEU A 770 2.90 -11.12 3.23
C LEU A 770 3.11 -10.31 4.52
N ARG A 771 2.03 -10.08 5.29
CA ARG A 771 2.10 -9.31 6.54
C ARG A 771 2.94 -10.01 7.60
N ASP A 772 2.74 -11.31 7.77
CA ASP A 772 3.43 -12.11 8.79
C ASP A 772 4.90 -12.32 8.45
N PHE A 773 5.27 -12.25 7.15
CA PHE A 773 6.64 -12.39 6.67
C PHE A 773 7.44 -11.09 6.57
N GLY A 774 6.86 -9.96 6.99
CA GLY A 774 7.58 -8.70 7.11
C GLY A 774 7.35 -7.72 5.96
N GLN A 775 6.22 -7.86 5.24
CA GLN A 775 5.79 -6.81 4.30
C GLN A 775 5.71 -5.47 5.04
N SER A 776 6.19 -4.41 4.41
CA SER A 776 6.07 -3.05 4.93
C SER A 776 4.62 -2.68 5.24
N ASP A 777 4.40 -2.00 6.36
CA ASP A 777 3.10 -1.42 6.71
C ASP A 777 2.82 -0.09 5.99
N ARG A 778 3.79 0.43 5.25
CA ARG A 778 3.72 1.70 4.53
C ARG A 778 3.53 2.92 5.45
N GLU A 779 3.79 2.78 6.73
CA GLU A 779 3.73 3.90 7.70
C GLU A 779 5.07 4.61 7.82
N VAL A 780 6.16 3.84 7.80
CA VAL A 780 7.54 4.33 7.90
C VAL A 780 8.29 4.01 6.62
N ILE A 781 9.28 4.83 6.28
CA ILE A 781 10.16 4.67 5.11
C ILE A 781 11.00 3.40 5.29
N GLU A 782 11.10 2.57 4.25
CA GLU A 782 11.89 1.34 4.21
C GLU A 782 11.62 0.43 5.42
N ASN A 783 10.34 0.21 5.72
CA ASN A 783 9.87 -0.56 6.90
C ASN A 783 9.67 -2.05 6.62
N ALA A 784 10.04 -2.55 5.45
CA ALA A 784 10.01 -3.97 5.17
C ALA A 784 11.07 -4.71 6.00
N SER A 785 10.68 -5.81 6.65
CA SER A 785 11.59 -6.59 7.50
C SER A 785 11.94 -7.93 6.87
N SER A 786 13.24 -8.20 6.74
CA SER A 786 13.77 -9.51 6.36
C SER A 786 14.20 -10.36 7.56
N HIS A 787 14.02 -9.88 8.80
CA HIS A 787 14.37 -10.63 10.00
C HIS A 787 13.51 -11.89 10.14
N ALA A 788 14.16 -13.01 10.43
CA ALA A 788 13.47 -14.27 10.69
C ALA A 788 12.81 -14.25 12.07
N SER A 789 11.63 -14.85 12.17
CA SER A 789 10.91 -15.00 13.43
C SER A 789 10.33 -16.40 13.58
N VAL A 790 10.13 -16.82 14.83
CA VAL A 790 9.50 -18.12 15.13
C VAL A 790 8.09 -18.24 14.52
N PRO A 791 7.21 -17.22 14.58
CA PRO A 791 5.91 -17.27 13.91
C PRO A 791 6.00 -17.54 12.40
N GLN A 792 7.00 -16.99 11.71
CA GLN A 792 7.20 -17.22 10.27
C GLN A 792 7.57 -18.68 9.98
N ALA A 793 8.49 -19.26 10.77
CA ALA A 793 8.84 -20.67 10.65
C ALA A 793 7.63 -21.58 10.92
N LEU A 794 6.86 -21.31 11.98
CA LEU A 794 5.64 -22.04 12.30
C LEU A 794 4.58 -21.89 11.20
N TYR A 795 4.47 -20.73 10.56
CA TYR A 795 3.56 -20.52 9.45
C TYR A 795 3.91 -21.43 8.27
N LEU A 796 5.18 -21.46 7.82
CA LEU A 796 5.60 -22.33 6.72
C LEU A 796 5.42 -23.81 7.05
N LEU A 797 5.76 -24.22 8.28
CA LEU A 797 5.63 -25.60 8.74
C LEU A 797 4.19 -26.10 8.77
N ASN A 798 3.21 -25.21 9.07
CA ASN A 798 1.80 -25.60 9.29
C ASN A 798 0.85 -25.10 8.18
N SER A 799 1.34 -24.34 7.19
CA SER A 799 0.49 -23.79 6.13
C SER A 799 0.14 -24.85 5.07
N PRO A 800 -1.02 -24.76 4.43
CA PRO A 800 -1.39 -25.67 3.34
C PRO A 800 -0.70 -25.35 1.99
N LEU A 801 0.31 -24.48 1.96
CA LEU A 801 0.95 -24.05 0.71
C LEU A 801 1.61 -25.22 -0.02
N HIS A 802 2.30 -26.12 0.69
CA HIS A 802 2.92 -27.30 0.10
C HIS A 802 1.87 -28.24 -0.55
N LEU A 803 0.68 -28.36 0.07
CA LEU A 803 -0.44 -29.12 -0.50
C LEU A 803 -0.94 -28.51 -1.81
N ALA A 804 -1.02 -27.16 -1.86
CA ALA A 804 -1.41 -26.45 -3.07
C ALA A 804 -0.35 -26.57 -4.18
N ILE A 805 0.94 -26.56 -3.83
CA ILE A 805 2.05 -26.77 -4.78
C ILE A 805 2.01 -28.20 -5.35
N HIS A 806 1.79 -29.20 -4.53
CA HIS A 806 1.73 -30.63 -4.95
C HIS A 806 0.45 -30.97 -5.71
N ASN A 807 -0.62 -30.16 -5.58
CA ASN A 807 -1.90 -30.46 -6.23
C ASN A 807 -1.78 -30.60 -7.75
N SER A 808 -2.39 -31.62 -8.34
CA SER A 808 -2.33 -31.92 -9.78
C SER A 808 -2.80 -30.78 -10.72
N ASN A 809 -3.50 -29.78 -10.18
CA ASN A 809 -3.95 -28.60 -10.93
C ASN A 809 -2.98 -27.41 -10.83
N SER A 810 -1.96 -27.47 -9.95
CA SER A 810 -0.87 -26.48 -9.89
C SER A 810 0.10 -26.64 -11.06
N VAL A 811 1.00 -25.69 -11.25
CA VAL A 811 2.04 -25.78 -12.29
C VAL A 811 2.96 -26.96 -11.99
N LEU A 812 3.58 -27.00 -10.80
CA LEU A 812 4.50 -28.08 -10.44
C LEU A 812 3.78 -29.43 -10.35
N GLY A 813 2.64 -29.49 -9.67
CA GLY A 813 1.87 -30.74 -9.53
C GLY A 813 1.44 -31.31 -10.87
N SER A 814 1.07 -30.49 -11.87
CA SER A 814 0.72 -30.96 -13.23
C SER A 814 1.93 -31.53 -13.96
N GLN A 815 3.13 -30.95 -13.78
CA GLN A 815 4.38 -31.48 -14.34
C GLN A 815 4.73 -32.83 -13.71
N LEU A 816 4.58 -32.97 -12.38
CA LEU A 816 4.85 -34.24 -11.70
C LEU A 816 3.91 -35.38 -12.15
N MET A 817 2.67 -35.05 -12.50
CA MET A 817 1.69 -36.03 -13.01
C MET A 817 2.03 -36.59 -14.42
N GLY A 818 2.80 -35.84 -15.20
CA GLY A 818 3.29 -36.27 -16.51
C GLY A 818 4.52 -37.18 -16.43
N LEU A 819 5.08 -37.44 -15.24
CA LEU A 819 6.26 -38.26 -15.03
C LEU A 819 5.86 -39.59 -14.34
N GLU A 820 6.36 -40.71 -14.85
CA GLU A 820 6.14 -42.02 -14.22
C GLU A 820 7.29 -42.41 -13.28
N ASN A 821 8.51 -41.97 -13.62
CA ASN A 821 9.72 -42.36 -12.87
C ASN A 821 9.88 -41.50 -11.62
N PRO A 822 10.01 -42.09 -10.41
CA PRO A 822 10.28 -41.38 -9.17
C PRO A 822 11.55 -40.53 -9.22
N ASP A 823 12.60 -40.98 -9.89
CA ASP A 823 13.85 -40.23 -10.08
C ASP A 823 13.62 -38.90 -10.80
N GLU A 824 12.82 -38.92 -11.86
CA GLU A 824 12.51 -37.73 -12.64
C GLU A 824 11.61 -36.76 -11.86
N LYS A 825 10.70 -37.28 -11.02
CA LYS A 825 9.88 -36.44 -10.11
C LYS A 825 10.75 -35.70 -9.10
N ILE A 826 11.73 -36.38 -8.50
CA ILE A 826 12.68 -35.76 -7.57
C ILE A 826 13.48 -34.67 -8.28
N ASP A 827 14.05 -34.97 -9.44
CA ASP A 827 14.81 -34.04 -10.25
C ASP A 827 13.95 -32.79 -10.59
N ARG A 828 12.70 -33.00 -10.99
CA ARG A 828 11.75 -31.92 -11.31
C ARG A 828 11.43 -31.03 -10.12
N ILE A 829 11.22 -31.60 -8.92
CA ILE A 829 10.97 -30.83 -7.70
C ILE A 829 12.17 -29.94 -7.33
N TYR A 830 13.40 -30.51 -7.36
CA TYR A 830 14.60 -29.74 -7.09
C TYR A 830 14.85 -28.66 -8.15
N GLN A 831 14.63 -28.97 -9.41
CA GLN A 831 14.77 -28.00 -10.50
C GLN A 831 13.75 -26.84 -10.35
N ALA A 832 12.48 -27.14 -10.08
CA ALA A 832 11.44 -26.13 -9.94
C ALA A 832 11.66 -25.21 -8.73
N MET A 833 12.06 -25.78 -7.59
CA MET A 833 12.17 -25.03 -6.34
C MET A 833 13.52 -24.38 -6.12
N LEU A 834 14.61 -25.02 -6.56
CA LEU A 834 16.00 -24.61 -6.28
C LEU A 834 16.83 -24.34 -7.54
N CYS A 835 16.27 -24.51 -8.75
CA CYS A 835 16.95 -24.37 -10.05
C CYS A 835 18.17 -25.27 -10.23
N ARG A 836 18.30 -26.36 -9.48
CA ARG A 836 19.42 -27.31 -9.54
C ARG A 836 18.94 -28.75 -9.50
N GLN A 837 19.80 -29.66 -9.89
CA GLN A 837 19.60 -31.07 -9.65
C GLN A 837 19.86 -31.43 -8.18
N PRO A 838 19.19 -32.49 -7.65
CA PRO A 838 19.56 -33.03 -6.35
C PRO A 838 20.97 -33.63 -6.41
N THR A 839 21.66 -33.61 -5.29
CA THR A 839 22.89 -34.41 -5.12
C THR A 839 22.52 -35.88 -5.06
N GLU A 840 23.45 -36.75 -5.40
CA GLU A 840 23.23 -38.21 -5.35
C GLU A 840 22.72 -38.65 -3.97
N LYS A 841 23.27 -38.07 -2.89
CA LYS A 841 22.88 -38.36 -1.51
C LYS A 841 21.45 -37.91 -1.20
N GLU A 842 21.04 -36.73 -1.68
CA GLU A 842 19.65 -36.23 -1.55
C GLU A 842 18.69 -37.15 -2.29
N LYS A 843 19.03 -37.52 -3.52
CA LYS A 843 18.21 -38.38 -4.37
C LYS A 843 18.02 -39.79 -3.78
N GLN A 844 19.11 -40.43 -3.37
CA GLN A 844 19.07 -41.76 -2.75
C GLN A 844 18.26 -41.78 -1.46
N ARG A 845 18.30 -40.71 -0.66
CA ARG A 845 17.50 -40.63 0.56
C ARG A 845 16.01 -40.60 0.22
N VAL A 846 15.57 -39.75 -0.71
CA VAL A 846 14.16 -39.63 -1.09
C VAL A 846 13.67 -40.94 -1.72
N LEU A 847 14.51 -41.60 -2.55
CA LEU A 847 14.17 -42.91 -3.15
C LEU A 847 14.05 -44.02 -2.09
N ALA A 848 14.84 -44.00 -1.04
CA ALA A 848 14.71 -44.95 0.07
C ALA A 848 13.39 -44.75 0.81
N ASP A 849 12.99 -43.51 1.07
CA ASP A 849 11.74 -43.14 1.71
C ASP A 849 10.54 -43.43 0.79
N PHE A 850 10.68 -43.27 -0.54
CA PHE A 850 9.67 -43.61 -1.55
C PHE A 850 9.26 -45.09 -1.50
N LYS A 851 10.18 -46.01 -1.23
CA LYS A 851 9.90 -47.44 -1.06
C LYS A 851 8.94 -47.73 0.10
N SER A 852 8.93 -46.85 1.12
CA SER A 852 8.12 -47.02 2.34
C SER A 852 6.81 -46.22 2.27
N TYR A 853 6.81 -45.05 1.68
CA TYR A 853 5.70 -44.10 1.71
C TYR A 853 5.03 -43.87 0.33
N GLY A 854 5.63 -44.36 -0.76
CA GLY A 854 5.11 -44.15 -2.12
C GLY A 854 5.06 -42.68 -2.53
N GLU A 855 4.04 -42.30 -3.27
CA GLU A 855 3.86 -40.94 -3.83
C GLU A 855 3.77 -39.81 -2.77
N GLU A 856 3.47 -40.12 -1.50
CA GLU A 856 3.34 -39.14 -0.44
C GLU A 856 4.66 -38.44 -0.13
N ILE A 857 5.78 -39.12 -0.39
CA ILE A 857 7.10 -38.56 -0.16
C ILE A 857 7.38 -37.28 -0.98
N PHE A 858 6.74 -37.09 -2.14
CA PHE A 858 6.93 -35.91 -2.96
C PHE A 858 6.27 -34.66 -2.33
N GLU A 859 5.16 -34.85 -1.63
CA GLU A 859 4.54 -33.78 -0.83
C GLU A 859 5.43 -33.38 0.34
N ASP A 860 6.00 -34.37 1.05
CA ASP A 860 6.94 -34.15 2.14
C ASP A 860 8.25 -33.51 1.65
N LEU A 861 8.75 -33.89 0.46
CA LEU A 861 9.90 -33.26 -0.17
C LEU A 861 9.65 -31.78 -0.49
N ILE A 862 8.49 -31.45 -1.09
CA ILE A 862 8.11 -30.07 -1.37
C ILE A 862 8.02 -29.27 -0.06
N TRP A 863 7.41 -29.84 0.98
CA TRP A 863 7.34 -29.24 2.30
C TRP A 863 8.74 -29.00 2.90
N ALA A 864 9.63 -29.97 2.82
CA ALA A 864 10.98 -29.85 3.35
C ALA A 864 11.81 -28.79 2.61
N LEU A 865 11.73 -28.75 1.28
CA LEU A 865 12.42 -27.76 0.47
C LEU A 865 11.86 -26.35 0.69
N LEU A 866 10.54 -26.18 0.82
CA LEU A 866 9.89 -24.90 1.11
C LEU A 866 10.39 -24.30 2.44
N ASN A 867 10.68 -25.16 3.42
CA ASN A 867 11.22 -24.77 4.73
C ASN A 867 12.75 -24.71 4.78
N SER A 868 13.44 -24.99 3.67
CA SER A 868 14.89 -24.99 3.62
C SER A 868 15.48 -23.58 3.49
N ARG A 869 16.69 -23.39 4.00
CA ARG A 869 17.47 -22.16 3.76
C ARG A 869 17.72 -21.93 2.27
N GLN A 870 17.87 -22.98 1.48
CA GLN A 870 18.14 -22.87 0.05
C GLN A 870 16.96 -22.24 -0.71
N PHE A 871 15.72 -22.47 -0.26
CA PHE A 871 14.55 -21.83 -0.84
C PHE A 871 14.37 -20.39 -0.35
N ILE A 872 14.56 -20.13 0.94
CA ILE A 872 14.21 -18.85 1.58
C ILE A 872 15.28 -17.77 1.36
N PHE A 873 16.54 -18.15 1.14
CA PHE A 873 17.64 -17.19 0.96
C PHE A 873 18.04 -17.07 -0.52
N ILE A 874 18.51 -15.87 -0.88
CA ILE A 874 19.15 -15.60 -2.17
C ILE A 874 20.60 -16.09 -2.03
N GLN A 875 20.97 -17.07 -2.84
CA GLN A 875 22.30 -17.71 -2.83
C GLN A 875 23.12 -17.31 -4.05
#